data_2bdb947dd1805c0d38eda21e9cbf79e1
#
_entry.id   2bdb947dd1805c0d38eda21e9cbf79e1
#
_cell.length_a   1.000
_cell.length_b   1.000
_cell.length_c   1.000
_cell.angle_alpha   90.00
_cell.angle_beta   90.00
_cell.angle_gamma   90.00
#
_symmetry.space_group_name_H-M   'P 1'
#
loop_
_entity.id
_entity.type
_entity.pdbx_description
1 polymer ?
#
loop_
_entity_poly.entity_id
_entity_poly.type
_entity_poly.pdbx_seq_one_letter_code
_entity_poly.pdbx_strand_id
1 'polypeptide(L)'
;MTLKELNIGESAIITSVGGEGALRQHFLDMGMIPNVEVTVVKFAPMGDPMELQIHGYELTLRLADADKIQVEPIKSRTRSHDRVDRFKDTEHPGLGEEGKFHAKGDGNPLPEGTTLTYALVGNQNCGKTTLFNQITGSNQHVGNFPGVTVDRKDGSIKGYPNTNVTDLPGIYSMSPYSSEEIVSRNFVLDEKPKAIINIVDATNIERNLYLTMQLLEMDIPMVIALNMMDEVTGNQGSIDVNTMEKMLGVPVIPISAAKNEGVDELIKHALHIAQYQEKPLRQDFCDKNDHNGAVHRCIHAVIHLIEDHAEQADIPVRFAATKAIEGDHLILDKLNLDENEMEMLEHIVQQLETERQLDRNASIADMRFEFIERLCEDTVIKPKQSKERVRSEKIDKILTGKYTAIPCFIAIMVLVFYLTFNVIGAGLQTLLEMGIDSLTTITDNALTSAHVNDTIHSLVIDGIFNGVGSVLSFLPIIVTLFFFLSLMEDSGYIARVAFVMDKLLRKIGLSGRSIVPMLIGFGCTVPAVMATRTLTSERDRKMTILLTPFMSCTAKLPIYSFFVSSFFPKQGGLIMAGLYVLGIVIGILIAFLYKGTLFKGEAVPFVMELPNYRLPGAKNVVQLLWEKAKDFLQRAFSIILIATIVVWFLQSFDIHFNMVTNSADSMLASISGFISPIFALLGLGDWRICTSLISGIMAKESVVSTLQVLFSGNIASVLTPLAASSLLVFSLLYSPCVAAIASVKRELGGKWAIGVALWQCVIAWIVAFIVHLIGSAVGMV
;
A
#
# COMPACT_ATOMS: atom_id res chain seq x y z
N MET A 1 -35.18 3.89 -7.92
CA MET A 1 -34.05 4.41 -8.71
C MET A 1 -32.74 3.86 -8.18
N THR A 2 -31.64 3.97 -8.94
CA THR A 2 -30.35 3.53 -8.42
C THR A 2 -29.63 4.68 -7.68
N LEU A 3 -28.74 4.32 -6.75
CA LEU A 3 -27.93 5.28 -5.99
C LEU A 3 -27.12 6.22 -6.93
N LYS A 4 -26.72 5.72 -8.09
CA LYS A 4 -26.00 6.46 -9.13
C LYS A 4 -26.79 7.66 -9.68
N GLU A 5 -28.12 7.63 -9.65
CA GLU A 5 -28.99 8.62 -10.23
C GLU A 5 -29.24 9.82 -9.31
N LEU A 6 -28.79 9.76 -8.03
CA LEU A 6 -28.89 10.86 -7.08
C LEU A 6 -27.91 11.99 -7.42
N ASN A 7 -28.35 13.23 -7.21
CA ASN A 7 -27.53 14.42 -7.35
C ASN A 7 -26.82 14.79 -6.04
N ILE A 8 -25.83 15.68 -6.14
CA ILE A 8 -25.11 16.20 -4.97
C ILE A 8 -26.10 16.86 -4.00
N GLY A 9 -26.04 16.45 -2.72
CA GLY A 9 -26.88 16.95 -1.63
C GLY A 9 -28.25 16.26 -1.53
N GLU A 10 -28.60 15.34 -2.43
CA GLU A 10 -29.81 14.53 -2.32
C GLU A 10 -29.61 13.36 -1.35
N SER A 11 -30.63 13.09 -0.53
CA SER A 11 -30.69 11.95 0.38
C SER A 11 -31.73 10.94 -0.10
N ALA A 12 -31.44 9.67 0.16
CA ALA A 12 -32.34 8.57 -0.15
C ALA A 12 -32.20 7.43 0.88
N ILE A 13 -33.24 6.58 0.97
CA ILE A 13 -33.17 5.33 1.75
C ILE A 13 -32.77 4.20 0.82
N ILE A 14 -31.81 3.39 1.23
CA ILE A 14 -31.43 2.18 0.53
C ILE A 14 -32.58 1.17 0.65
N THR A 15 -33.09 0.66 -0.47
CA THR A 15 -34.14 -0.35 -0.50
C THR A 15 -33.59 -1.75 -0.74
N SER A 16 -32.53 -1.86 -1.56
CA SER A 16 -31.84 -3.14 -1.74
C SER A 16 -30.40 -2.94 -2.19
N VAL A 17 -29.54 -3.86 -1.78
CA VAL A 17 -28.12 -3.88 -2.13
C VAL A 17 -27.87 -5.07 -3.05
N GLY A 18 -27.58 -4.78 -4.31
CA GLY A 18 -27.24 -5.78 -5.32
C GLY A 18 -25.76 -6.18 -5.30
N GLY A 19 -25.40 -7.05 -6.23
CA GLY A 19 -24.10 -7.69 -6.28
C GLY A 19 -24.15 -9.12 -5.76
N GLU A 20 -23.06 -9.86 -5.93
CA GLU A 20 -22.98 -11.27 -5.51
C GLU A 20 -21.69 -11.51 -4.73
N GLY A 21 -21.71 -12.52 -3.85
CA GLY A 21 -20.54 -13.01 -3.11
C GLY A 21 -19.84 -11.93 -2.28
N ALA A 22 -18.51 -11.96 -2.28
CA ALA A 22 -17.66 -11.11 -1.45
C ALA A 22 -17.85 -9.60 -1.69
N LEU A 23 -18.21 -9.17 -2.91
CA LEU A 23 -18.45 -7.75 -3.21
C LEU A 23 -19.68 -7.22 -2.47
N ARG A 24 -20.78 -7.99 -2.50
CA ARG A 24 -22.01 -7.61 -1.79
C ARG A 24 -21.78 -7.58 -0.28
N GLN A 25 -21.09 -8.58 0.26
CA GLN A 25 -20.71 -8.62 1.67
C GLN A 25 -19.90 -7.38 2.04
N HIS A 26 -18.95 -6.98 1.19
CA HIS A 26 -18.17 -5.77 1.42
C HIS A 26 -19.02 -4.50 1.49
N PHE A 27 -20.05 -4.35 0.67
CA PHE A 27 -20.98 -3.22 0.78
C PHE A 27 -21.74 -3.21 2.11
N LEU A 28 -22.21 -4.38 2.55
CA LEU A 28 -22.91 -4.52 3.82
C LEU A 28 -21.98 -4.23 5.02
N ASP A 29 -20.75 -4.74 4.99
CA ASP A 29 -19.72 -4.47 6.00
C ASP A 29 -19.33 -2.97 6.05
N MET A 30 -19.54 -2.26 4.93
CA MET A 30 -19.40 -0.81 4.82
C MET A 30 -20.66 -0.04 5.23
N GLY A 31 -21.67 -0.69 5.80
CA GLY A 31 -22.92 -0.07 6.28
C GLY A 31 -23.94 0.26 5.21
N MET A 32 -23.75 -0.20 3.97
CA MET A 32 -24.78 -0.07 2.94
C MET A 32 -25.83 -1.16 3.14
N ILE A 33 -26.79 -0.89 4.00
CA ILE A 33 -27.83 -1.83 4.42
C ILE A 33 -29.19 -1.30 4.00
N PRO A 34 -30.17 -2.15 3.64
CA PRO A 34 -31.53 -1.71 3.41
C PRO A 34 -32.09 -0.92 4.61
N ASN A 35 -32.93 0.06 4.35
CA ASN A 35 -33.55 1.01 5.30
C ASN A 35 -32.62 2.10 5.86
N VAL A 36 -31.36 2.17 5.47
CA VAL A 36 -30.39 3.20 5.89
C VAL A 36 -30.44 4.41 4.95
N GLU A 37 -30.35 5.61 5.54
CA GLU A 37 -30.27 6.87 4.81
C GLU A 37 -28.86 7.10 4.27
N VAL A 38 -28.77 7.41 2.98
CA VAL A 38 -27.53 7.78 2.29
C VAL A 38 -27.67 9.13 1.63
N THR A 39 -26.63 9.97 1.71
CA THR A 39 -26.58 11.30 1.08
C THR A 39 -25.38 11.41 0.16
N VAL A 40 -25.56 11.96 -1.05
CA VAL A 40 -24.46 12.20 -1.98
C VAL A 40 -23.73 13.49 -1.60
N VAL A 41 -22.44 13.40 -1.27
CA VAL A 41 -21.62 14.55 -0.87
C VAL A 41 -21.00 15.24 -2.08
N LYS A 42 -20.30 14.48 -2.92
CA LYS A 42 -19.66 14.99 -4.16
C LYS A 42 -19.32 13.87 -5.12
N PHE A 43 -18.97 14.25 -6.36
CA PHE A 43 -18.37 13.35 -7.35
C PHE A 43 -16.89 13.71 -7.55
N ALA A 44 -16.08 12.70 -7.91
CA ALA A 44 -14.74 12.96 -8.39
C ALA A 44 -14.75 13.91 -9.60
N PRO A 45 -13.66 14.66 -9.89
CA PRO A 45 -13.61 15.65 -10.96
C PRO A 45 -14.05 15.13 -12.33
N MET A 46 -13.84 13.83 -12.59
CA MET A 46 -14.26 13.17 -13.82
C MET A 46 -15.66 12.56 -13.73
N GLY A 47 -16.42 12.82 -12.66
CA GLY A 47 -17.76 12.33 -12.42
C GLY A 47 -17.85 10.91 -11.88
N ASP A 48 -16.73 10.25 -11.57
CA ASP A 48 -16.65 8.90 -11.00
C ASP A 48 -15.28 8.69 -10.33
N PRO A 49 -15.18 8.21 -9.07
CA PRO A 49 -16.26 7.74 -8.18
C PRO A 49 -17.12 8.87 -7.53
N MET A 50 -18.16 8.47 -6.83
CA MET A 50 -18.98 9.33 -5.97
C MET A 50 -18.57 9.17 -4.51
N GLU A 51 -18.75 10.22 -3.72
CA GLU A 51 -18.58 10.24 -2.27
C GLU A 51 -19.94 10.35 -1.60
N LEU A 52 -20.17 9.51 -0.62
CA LEU A 52 -21.44 9.32 0.08
C LEU A 52 -21.25 9.54 1.56
N GLN A 53 -22.27 10.03 2.24
CA GLN A 53 -22.40 10.04 3.68
C GLN A 53 -23.40 8.99 4.12
N ILE A 54 -23.01 8.10 5.04
CA ILE A 54 -23.82 7.02 5.60
C ILE A 54 -23.40 6.80 7.07
N HIS A 55 -24.32 6.50 7.99
CA HIS A 55 -24.06 6.31 9.43
C HIS A 55 -23.16 7.40 10.06
N GLY A 56 -23.13 8.61 9.46
CA GLY A 56 -22.31 9.72 9.97
C GLY A 56 -20.86 9.77 9.51
N TYR A 57 -20.39 8.84 8.67
CA TYR A 57 -19.06 8.86 8.02
C TYR A 57 -19.17 8.97 6.50
N GLU A 58 -18.06 9.27 5.83
CA GLU A 58 -17.98 9.43 4.39
C GLU A 58 -17.25 8.22 3.77
N LEU A 59 -17.77 7.74 2.65
CA LEU A 59 -17.14 6.70 1.87
C LEU A 59 -17.26 6.99 0.37
N THR A 60 -16.31 6.48 -0.42
CA THR A 60 -16.34 6.61 -1.87
C THR A 60 -16.79 5.33 -2.53
N LEU A 61 -17.63 5.44 -3.57
CA LEU A 61 -18.16 4.33 -4.33
C LEU A 61 -18.10 4.62 -5.83
N ARG A 62 -17.74 3.62 -6.64
CA ARG A 62 -17.82 3.75 -8.10
C ARG A 62 -19.26 3.82 -8.57
N LEU A 63 -19.52 4.58 -9.64
CA LEU A 63 -20.86 4.65 -10.23
C LEU A 63 -21.38 3.29 -10.73
N ALA A 64 -20.47 2.41 -11.18
CA ALA A 64 -20.83 1.05 -11.59
C ALA A 64 -21.29 0.17 -10.40
N ASP A 65 -20.79 0.45 -9.20
CA ASP A 65 -21.19 -0.22 -7.97
C ASP A 65 -22.43 0.45 -7.38
N ALA A 66 -22.52 1.77 -7.42
CA ALA A 66 -23.72 2.55 -7.05
C ALA A 66 -24.95 2.18 -7.91
N ASP A 67 -24.75 1.75 -9.15
CA ASP A 67 -25.81 1.28 -10.06
C ASP A 67 -26.48 -0.03 -9.59
N LYS A 68 -25.80 -0.78 -8.71
CA LYS A 68 -26.31 -2.03 -8.12
C LYS A 68 -27.14 -1.81 -6.87
N ILE A 69 -27.14 -0.60 -6.30
CA ILE A 69 -27.85 -0.24 -5.06
C ILE A 69 -29.12 0.52 -5.41
N GLN A 70 -30.26 -0.05 -5.00
CA GLN A 70 -31.57 0.57 -5.21
C GLN A 70 -31.89 1.51 -4.04
N VAL A 71 -32.43 2.68 -4.36
CA VAL A 71 -32.77 3.72 -3.36
C VAL A 71 -34.10 4.39 -3.64
N GLU A 72 -34.75 4.89 -2.60
CA GLU A 72 -35.93 5.74 -2.66
C GLU A 72 -35.60 7.15 -2.14
N PRO A 73 -35.78 8.20 -2.95
CA PRO A 73 -35.48 9.58 -2.55
C PRO A 73 -36.33 10.04 -1.38
N ILE A 74 -35.70 10.66 -0.40
CA ILE A 74 -36.39 11.32 0.70
C ILE A 74 -36.10 12.84 0.70
N LYS A 75 -37.08 13.65 1.09
CA LYS A 75 -36.78 15.05 1.40
C LYS A 75 -35.93 15.04 2.68
N SER A 76 -34.72 15.58 2.62
CA SER A 76 -33.80 15.67 3.74
C SER A 76 -34.55 16.14 5.01
N ARG A 77 -34.71 15.25 5.98
CA ARG A 77 -35.05 15.62 7.33
C ARG A 77 -33.74 16.06 7.99
N THR A 78 -33.55 17.36 8.15
CA THR A 78 -32.58 17.91 9.08
C THR A 78 -32.91 17.36 10.47
N ARG A 79 -32.31 16.25 10.87
CA ARG A 79 -32.28 15.84 12.27
C ARG A 79 -31.50 16.93 13.01
N SER A 80 -32.20 17.88 13.62
CA SER A 80 -31.62 18.80 14.60
C SER A 80 -31.22 17.98 15.82
N HIS A 81 -29.97 17.57 15.87
CA HIS A 81 -29.39 17.04 17.10
C HIS A 81 -29.12 18.22 18.05
N ASP A 82 -30.18 18.77 18.63
CA ASP A 82 -30.08 19.57 19.84
C ASP A 82 -29.93 18.65 21.03
N ARG A 83 -28.71 18.04 21.18
CA ARG A 83 -28.33 17.35 22.40
C ARG A 83 -27.52 18.29 23.27
N VAL A 84 -28.12 18.57 24.42
CA VAL A 84 -27.53 19.29 25.55
C VAL A 84 -26.34 18.48 26.06
N ASP A 85 -25.27 19.14 26.50
CA ASP A 85 -24.10 18.55 27.16
C ASP A 85 -24.51 17.53 28.23
N ARG A 86 -24.46 16.22 27.87
CA ARG A 86 -24.87 15.16 28.78
C ARG A 86 -23.72 14.58 29.58
N PHE A 87 -22.48 14.75 29.11
CA PHE A 87 -21.33 14.10 29.72
C PHE A 87 -20.40 15.12 30.35
N LYS A 88 -20.06 14.88 31.62
CA LYS A 88 -18.91 15.50 32.27
C LYS A 88 -17.69 14.66 31.92
N ASP A 89 -16.51 15.28 31.87
CA ASP A 89 -15.25 14.55 31.80
C ASP A 89 -15.19 13.56 32.97
N THR A 90 -15.35 12.29 32.66
CA THR A 90 -15.22 11.20 33.62
C THR A 90 -13.83 10.58 33.46
N GLU A 91 -13.09 10.54 34.55
CA GLU A 91 -11.80 9.87 34.54
C GLU A 91 -11.98 8.36 34.30
N HIS A 92 -11.02 7.77 33.57
CA HIS A 92 -10.98 6.33 33.35
C HIS A 92 -10.84 5.59 34.70
N PRO A 93 -11.59 4.48 34.94
CA PRO A 93 -11.63 3.79 36.24
C PRO A 93 -10.30 3.15 36.66
N GLY A 94 -9.28 3.11 35.80
CA GLY A 94 -7.99 2.48 36.11
C GLY A 94 -7.97 0.95 35.87
N LEU A 95 -6.89 0.28 36.29
CA LEU A 95 -6.65 -1.15 36.12
C LEU A 95 -7.49 -2.05 37.05
N GLY A 96 -8.80 -1.96 36.99
CA GLY A 96 -9.67 -2.90 37.70
C GLY A 96 -9.59 -2.87 39.23
N GLU A 97 -8.98 -1.87 39.84
CA GLU A 97 -8.89 -1.73 41.30
C GLU A 97 -10.26 -1.54 41.94
N GLU A 98 -11.22 -1.01 41.20
CA GLU A 98 -12.60 -0.79 41.61
C GLU A 98 -13.59 -1.80 40.99
N GLY A 99 -13.11 -2.79 40.26
CA GLY A 99 -13.82 -4.05 40.02
C GLY A 99 -14.98 -4.07 39.05
N LYS A 100 -15.06 -3.17 38.06
CA LYS A 100 -16.18 -3.23 37.12
C LYS A 100 -15.89 -4.02 35.84
N PHE A 101 -14.64 -4.09 35.40
CA PHE A 101 -14.25 -4.76 34.13
C PHE A 101 -13.08 -5.72 34.31
N HIS A 102 -12.28 -5.58 35.38
CA HIS A 102 -11.16 -6.44 35.72
C HIS A 102 -11.36 -6.97 37.12
N ALA A 103 -12.08 -8.06 37.25
CA ALA A 103 -12.18 -8.73 38.55
C ALA A 103 -10.81 -9.35 38.89
N LYS A 104 -10.12 -8.85 39.92
CA LYS A 104 -8.88 -9.46 40.42
C LYS A 104 -9.16 -10.92 40.81
N GLY A 105 -8.55 -11.85 40.04
CA GLY A 105 -8.67 -13.27 40.29
C GLY A 105 -9.68 -14.03 39.43
N ASP A 106 -10.46 -13.37 38.56
CA ASP A 106 -11.27 -14.01 37.55
C ASP A 106 -10.43 -14.18 36.27
N GLY A 107 -10.06 -15.39 35.98
CA GLY A 107 -9.28 -15.74 34.78
C GLY A 107 -8.36 -16.93 35.06
N ASN A 108 -7.72 -17.42 34.01
CA ASN A 108 -6.67 -18.43 34.08
C ASN A 108 -5.31 -17.77 33.88
N PRO A 109 -4.65 -17.27 34.94
CA PRO A 109 -3.39 -16.58 34.80
C PRO A 109 -2.34 -17.47 34.17
N LEU A 110 -1.64 -16.93 33.16
CA LEU A 110 -0.56 -17.63 32.50
C LEU A 110 0.64 -17.78 33.43
N PRO A 111 1.43 -18.87 33.31
CA PRO A 111 2.65 -19.06 34.11
C PRO A 111 3.61 -17.87 33.98
N GLU A 112 4.29 -17.50 35.08
CA GLU A 112 5.33 -16.47 35.04
C GLU A 112 6.41 -16.79 34.00
N GLY A 113 6.81 -15.79 33.22
CA GLY A 113 7.78 -15.95 32.15
C GLY A 113 7.23 -16.40 30.79
N THR A 114 5.92 -16.63 30.68
CA THR A 114 5.27 -16.89 29.37
C THR A 114 5.41 -15.67 28.48
N THR A 115 5.80 -15.88 27.21
CA THR A 115 5.81 -14.79 26.22
C THR A 115 4.39 -14.37 25.88
N LEU A 116 4.06 -13.11 26.14
CA LEU A 116 2.75 -12.54 25.84
C LEU A 116 2.75 -12.06 24.39
N THR A 117 1.89 -12.66 23.56
CA THR A 117 1.72 -12.33 22.13
C THR A 117 0.49 -11.46 21.93
N TYR A 118 0.65 -10.39 21.17
CA TYR A 118 -0.41 -9.42 20.88
C TYR A 118 -0.63 -9.29 19.37
N ALA A 119 -1.88 -9.21 18.97
CA ALA A 119 -2.28 -8.75 17.64
C ALA A 119 -2.70 -7.28 17.73
N LEU A 120 -2.05 -6.41 16.96
CA LEU A 120 -2.45 -5.02 16.82
C LEU A 120 -3.39 -4.90 15.63
N VAL A 121 -4.68 -4.64 15.87
CA VAL A 121 -5.75 -4.67 14.86
C VAL A 121 -6.43 -3.31 14.79
N GLY A 122 -6.93 -2.93 13.65
CA GLY A 122 -7.71 -1.71 13.47
C GLY A 122 -7.88 -1.34 11.99
N ASN A 123 -8.75 -0.39 11.73
CA ASN A 123 -9.05 0.09 10.39
C ASN A 123 -7.84 0.77 9.72
N GLN A 124 -7.93 0.97 8.41
CA GLN A 124 -6.96 1.82 7.72
C GLN A 124 -7.04 3.25 8.30
N ASN A 125 -5.89 3.91 8.44
CA ASN A 125 -5.75 5.29 8.95
C ASN A 125 -6.16 5.53 10.42
N CYS A 126 -6.48 4.51 11.22
CA CYS A 126 -6.80 4.67 12.65
C CYS A 126 -5.57 5.01 13.54
N GLY A 127 -4.36 5.08 12.98
CA GLY A 127 -3.12 5.37 13.71
C GLY A 127 -2.35 4.15 14.20
N LYS A 128 -2.63 2.97 13.66
CA LYS A 128 -2.04 1.68 14.06
C LYS A 128 -0.50 1.68 14.01
N THR A 129 0.09 2.04 12.88
CA THR A 129 1.55 2.09 12.72
C THR A 129 2.19 3.12 13.67
N THR A 130 1.51 4.24 13.93
CA THR A 130 1.98 5.25 14.89
C THR A 130 2.04 4.66 16.29
N LEU A 131 0.99 3.98 16.72
CA LEU A 131 0.95 3.31 18.04
C LEU A 131 2.00 2.20 18.11
N PHE A 132 2.11 1.34 17.10
CA PHE A 132 3.12 0.29 17.04
C PHE A 132 4.53 0.84 17.26
N ASN A 133 4.88 1.93 16.56
CA ASN A 133 6.18 2.58 16.72
C ASN A 133 6.39 3.20 18.11
N GLN A 134 5.33 3.70 18.75
CA GLN A 134 5.41 4.23 20.12
C GLN A 134 5.68 3.12 21.15
N ILE A 135 4.95 2.00 21.05
CA ILE A 135 5.07 0.90 22.02
C ILE A 135 6.32 0.04 21.82
N THR A 136 6.79 -0.17 20.57
CA THR A 136 7.93 -1.05 20.28
C THR A 136 9.27 -0.30 20.12
N GLY A 137 9.24 0.94 19.64
CA GLY A 137 10.45 1.73 19.39
C GLY A 137 11.32 1.16 18.26
N SER A 138 12.63 0.95 18.55
CA SER A 138 13.59 0.44 17.58
C SER A 138 13.66 -1.10 17.49
N ASN A 139 12.94 -1.81 18.34
CA ASN A 139 12.97 -3.28 18.42
C ASN A 139 11.91 -3.89 17.51
N GLN A 140 12.10 -3.75 16.20
CA GLN A 140 11.15 -4.23 15.18
C GLN A 140 11.82 -5.19 14.23
N HIS A 141 11.11 -6.26 13.87
CA HIS A 141 11.45 -7.17 12.80
C HIS A 141 10.45 -7.05 11.67
N VAL A 142 10.92 -6.84 10.44
CA VAL A 142 10.08 -6.73 9.27
C VAL A 142 10.26 -7.97 8.40
N GLY A 143 9.16 -8.63 8.07
CA GLY A 143 9.10 -9.80 7.20
C GLY A 143 7.85 -9.77 6.35
N ASN A 144 7.46 -10.90 5.80
CA ASN A 144 6.16 -11.09 5.16
C ASN A 144 5.39 -12.17 5.91
N PHE A 145 4.06 -12.09 5.88
CA PHE A 145 3.23 -13.19 6.35
C PHE A 145 3.46 -14.44 5.48
N PRO A 146 3.42 -15.66 6.05
CA PRO A 146 3.66 -16.90 5.30
C PRO A 146 2.73 -17.03 4.09
N GLY A 147 3.30 -17.35 2.92
CA GLY A 147 2.55 -17.61 1.69
C GLY A 147 1.96 -16.41 0.96
N VAL A 148 2.11 -15.21 1.50
CA VAL A 148 1.60 -13.96 0.92
C VAL A 148 2.65 -12.86 0.92
N THR A 149 2.39 -11.81 0.14
CA THR A 149 3.31 -10.67 0.02
C THR A 149 2.90 -9.46 0.87
N VAL A 150 2.16 -9.74 1.93
CA VAL A 150 1.74 -8.73 2.93
C VAL A 150 2.85 -8.60 3.96
N ASP A 151 3.26 -7.38 4.26
CA ASP A 151 4.32 -7.10 5.23
C ASP A 151 3.87 -7.47 6.65
N ARG A 152 4.72 -8.19 7.37
CA ARG A 152 4.58 -8.51 8.80
C ARG A 152 5.59 -7.70 9.59
N LYS A 153 5.14 -7.02 10.63
CA LYS A 153 6.00 -6.31 11.57
C LYS A 153 5.78 -6.86 12.96
N ASP A 154 6.84 -7.36 13.54
CA ASP A 154 6.85 -7.85 14.91
C ASP A 154 7.76 -6.99 15.78
N GLY A 155 7.41 -6.78 17.03
CA GLY A 155 8.26 -6.04 17.98
C GLY A 155 7.89 -6.32 19.43
N SER A 156 8.86 -6.17 20.34
CA SER A 156 8.60 -6.25 21.77
C SER A 156 8.22 -4.89 22.37
N ILE A 157 7.33 -4.89 23.34
CA ILE A 157 6.95 -3.67 24.10
C ILE A 157 8.17 -3.17 24.89
N LYS A 158 8.44 -1.87 24.82
CA LYS A 158 9.53 -1.23 25.57
C LYS A 158 9.42 -1.52 27.07
N GLY A 159 10.51 -2.00 27.66
CA GLY A 159 10.54 -2.35 29.07
C GLY A 159 9.99 -3.75 29.41
N TYR A 160 9.41 -4.45 28.42
CA TYR A 160 8.82 -5.78 28.60
C TYR A 160 9.34 -6.76 27.54
N PRO A 161 10.55 -7.33 27.71
CA PRO A 161 11.19 -8.16 26.68
C PRO A 161 10.44 -9.47 26.39
N ASN A 162 9.62 -9.97 27.32
CA ASN A 162 8.81 -11.17 27.14
C ASN A 162 7.47 -10.88 26.44
N THR A 163 7.42 -9.88 25.60
CA THR A 163 6.24 -9.54 24.82
C THR A 163 6.55 -9.55 23.33
N ASN A 164 5.59 -9.92 22.52
CA ASN A 164 5.67 -9.83 21.06
C ASN A 164 4.37 -9.24 20.50
N VAL A 165 4.47 -8.08 19.87
CA VAL A 165 3.35 -7.40 19.21
C VAL A 165 3.51 -7.55 17.71
N THR A 166 2.49 -8.08 17.05
CA THR A 166 2.42 -8.18 15.59
C THR A 166 1.49 -7.10 15.05
N ASP A 167 2.00 -6.21 14.19
CA ASP A 167 1.18 -5.21 13.47
C ASP A 167 0.47 -5.89 12.30
N LEU A 168 -0.86 -6.03 12.40
CA LEU A 168 -1.67 -6.60 11.32
C LEU A 168 -2.03 -5.53 10.28
N PRO A 169 -2.29 -5.93 9.02
CA PRO A 169 -2.82 -5.01 8.02
C PRO A 169 -4.06 -4.25 8.49
N GLY A 170 -4.26 -3.04 7.98
CA GLY A 170 -5.49 -2.29 8.25
C GLY A 170 -6.67 -2.89 7.51
N ILE A 171 -7.67 -3.35 8.23
CA ILE A 171 -8.84 -4.03 7.71
C ILE A 171 -10.12 -3.37 8.20
N TYR A 172 -11.22 -3.57 7.47
CA TYR A 172 -12.52 -3.04 7.84
C TYR A 172 -13.46 -4.10 8.40
N SER A 173 -13.23 -5.36 8.05
CA SER A 173 -13.99 -6.51 8.54
C SER A 173 -13.14 -7.77 8.55
N MET A 174 -13.64 -8.82 9.19
CA MET A 174 -13.06 -10.17 9.16
C MET A 174 -13.60 -11.04 8.01
N SER A 175 -14.29 -10.42 7.05
CA SER A 175 -14.80 -11.11 5.86
C SER A 175 -13.68 -11.29 4.82
N PRO A 176 -13.63 -12.42 4.06
CA PRO A 176 -12.53 -12.75 3.16
C PRO A 176 -12.61 -12.00 1.82
N TYR A 177 -12.59 -10.68 1.84
CA TYR A 177 -12.69 -9.85 0.64
C TYR A 177 -11.33 -9.52 0.01
N SER A 178 -10.36 -9.15 0.84
CA SER A 178 -8.99 -8.84 0.40
C SER A 178 -7.97 -9.79 1.02
N SER A 179 -6.76 -9.85 0.44
CA SER A 179 -5.65 -10.62 1.02
C SER A 179 -5.27 -10.16 2.43
N GLU A 180 -5.43 -8.89 2.72
CA GLU A 180 -5.15 -8.27 4.02
C GLU A 180 -6.13 -8.75 5.09
N GLU A 181 -7.41 -8.83 4.76
CA GLU A 181 -8.47 -9.36 5.64
C GLU A 181 -8.30 -10.85 5.90
N ILE A 182 -7.98 -11.63 4.85
CA ILE A 182 -7.70 -13.07 4.98
C ILE A 182 -6.49 -13.30 5.89
N VAL A 183 -5.40 -12.55 5.71
CA VAL A 183 -4.18 -12.66 6.52
C VAL A 183 -4.46 -12.30 7.97
N SER A 184 -5.14 -11.19 8.23
CA SER A 184 -5.46 -10.74 9.59
C SER A 184 -6.36 -11.74 10.30
N ARG A 185 -7.39 -12.25 9.62
CA ARG A 185 -8.28 -13.27 10.16
C ARG A 185 -7.54 -14.58 10.48
N ASN A 186 -6.75 -15.08 9.54
CA ASN A 186 -6.00 -16.32 9.75
C ASN A 186 -4.98 -16.17 10.87
N PHE A 187 -4.31 -15.01 10.98
CA PHE A 187 -3.41 -14.76 12.10
C PHE A 187 -4.13 -14.87 13.46
N VAL A 188 -5.29 -14.23 13.59
CA VAL A 188 -6.04 -14.27 14.86
C VAL A 188 -6.56 -15.68 15.16
N LEU A 189 -7.05 -16.43 14.16
CA LEU A 189 -7.60 -17.78 14.33
C LEU A 189 -6.52 -18.85 14.54
N ASP A 190 -5.43 -18.80 13.76
CA ASP A 190 -4.45 -19.88 13.72
C ASP A 190 -3.27 -19.63 14.70
N GLU A 191 -2.76 -18.38 14.82
CA GLU A 191 -1.65 -18.03 15.74
C GLU A 191 -2.13 -17.79 17.18
N LYS A 192 -3.42 -17.51 17.37
CA LYS A 192 -4.07 -17.31 18.68
C LYS A 192 -3.29 -16.41 19.61
N PRO A 193 -3.20 -15.11 19.32
CA PRO A 193 -2.50 -14.16 20.19
C PRO A 193 -3.12 -14.19 21.59
N LYS A 194 -2.30 -13.95 22.62
CA LYS A 194 -2.76 -13.95 24.02
C LYS A 194 -3.66 -12.77 24.36
N ALA A 195 -3.56 -11.69 23.56
CA ALA A 195 -4.50 -10.58 23.60
C ALA A 195 -4.51 -9.80 22.28
N ILE A 196 -5.59 -9.08 22.05
CA ILE A 196 -5.77 -8.14 20.94
C ILE A 196 -5.70 -6.71 21.47
N ILE A 197 -4.91 -5.86 20.80
CA ILE A 197 -4.98 -4.40 20.97
C ILE A 197 -5.73 -3.87 19.75
N ASN A 198 -6.99 -3.52 19.93
CA ASN A 198 -7.85 -3.00 18.88
C ASN A 198 -7.81 -1.48 18.85
N ILE A 199 -7.35 -0.87 17.76
CA ILE A 199 -7.26 0.59 17.63
C ILE A 199 -8.49 1.11 16.89
N VAL A 200 -9.21 2.00 17.57
CA VAL A 200 -10.43 2.64 17.10
C VAL A 200 -10.17 4.14 16.92
N ASP A 201 -10.45 4.68 15.75
CA ASP A 201 -10.43 6.12 15.49
C ASP A 201 -11.67 6.78 16.12
N ALA A 202 -11.48 7.55 17.17
CA ALA A 202 -12.55 8.25 17.88
C ALA A 202 -13.26 9.31 17.04
N THR A 203 -12.64 9.78 15.95
CA THR A 203 -13.25 10.77 15.02
C THR A 203 -14.21 10.12 14.02
N ASN A 204 -14.06 8.79 13.79
CA ASN A 204 -14.87 7.95 12.91
C ASN A 204 -15.32 6.66 13.62
N ILE A 205 -15.84 6.81 14.81
CA ILE A 205 -16.02 5.71 15.75
C ILE A 205 -17.00 4.64 15.26
N GLU A 206 -18.13 5.03 14.66
CA GLU A 206 -19.15 4.08 14.19
C GLU A 206 -18.58 3.12 13.16
N ARG A 207 -17.75 3.62 12.28
CA ARG A 207 -17.12 2.80 11.27
C ARG A 207 -16.11 1.81 11.85
N ASN A 208 -15.32 2.27 12.81
CA ASN A 208 -14.29 1.45 13.42
C ASN A 208 -14.85 0.36 14.32
N LEU A 209 -15.98 0.63 14.97
CA LEU A 209 -16.64 -0.32 15.87
C LEU A 209 -17.18 -1.57 15.14
N TYR A 210 -17.44 -1.52 13.84
CA TYR A 210 -17.90 -2.70 13.09
C TYR A 210 -16.88 -3.85 13.15
N LEU A 211 -15.60 -3.54 12.95
CA LEU A 211 -14.51 -4.50 13.13
C LEU A 211 -14.40 -4.95 14.59
N THR A 212 -14.54 -4.01 15.54
CA THR A 212 -14.51 -4.30 16.98
C THR A 212 -15.55 -5.35 17.37
N MET A 213 -16.78 -5.24 16.82
CA MET A 213 -17.83 -6.23 17.08
C MET A 213 -17.43 -7.64 16.66
N GLN A 214 -16.82 -7.77 15.47
CA GLN A 214 -16.36 -9.08 14.98
C GLN A 214 -15.17 -9.63 15.79
N LEU A 215 -14.30 -8.76 16.30
CA LEU A 215 -13.20 -9.17 17.18
C LEU A 215 -13.70 -9.66 18.53
N LEU A 216 -14.75 -9.04 19.09
CA LEU A 216 -15.39 -9.49 20.33
C LEU A 216 -16.01 -10.88 20.21
N GLU A 217 -16.53 -11.23 19.03
CA GLU A 217 -17.04 -12.57 18.74
C GLU A 217 -15.95 -13.67 18.74
N MET A 218 -14.65 -13.27 18.65
CA MET A 218 -13.51 -14.22 18.66
C MET A 218 -13.10 -14.72 20.05
N ASP A 219 -13.70 -14.21 21.12
CA ASP A 219 -13.47 -14.65 22.50
C ASP A 219 -11.98 -14.61 22.95
N ILE A 220 -11.21 -13.67 22.40
CA ILE A 220 -9.81 -13.44 22.76
C ILE A 220 -9.74 -12.22 23.68
N PRO A 221 -8.89 -12.23 24.76
CA PRO A 221 -8.65 -11.05 25.57
C PRO A 221 -8.36 -9.82 24.73
N MET A 222 -9.09 -8.72 24.96
CA MET A 222 -8.98 -7.54 24.09
C MET A 222 -9.04 -6.25 24.89
N VAL A 223 -8.22 -5.26 24.49
CA VAL A 223 -8.29 -3.86 24.93
C VAL A 223 -8.53 -2.96 23.73
N ILE A 224 -9.39 -1.97 23.87
CA ILE A 224 -9.65 -0.96 22.83
C ILE A 224 -8.78 0.26 23.12
N ALA A 225 -7.93 0.62 22.17
CA ALA A 225 -7.19 1.86 22.13
C ALA A 225 -8.00 2.91 21.36
N LEU A 226 -8.74 3.76 22.07
CA LEU A 226 -9.56 4.82 21.48
C LEU A 226 -8.65 5.99 21.12
N ASN A 227 -8.18 6.02 19.90
CA ASN A 227 -7.17 6.94 19.40
C ASN A 227 -7.76 8.26 18.87
N MET A 228 -6.92 9.28 18.74
CA MET A 228 -7.28 10.63 18.27
C MET A 228 -8.22 11.38 19.22
N MET A 229 -8.18 11.07 20.50
CA MET A 229 -8.98 11.75 21.52
C MET A 229 -8.63 13.23 21.64
N ASP A 230 -7.41 13.62 21.32
CA ASP A 230 -6.99 15.03 21.23
C ASP A 230 -7.74 15.81 20.14
N GLU A 231 -8.13 15.17 19.02
CA GLU A 231 -8.95 15.80 18.00
C GLU A 231 -10.43 15.92 18.44
N VAL A 232 -10.96 14.90 19.12
CA VAL A 232 -12.33 14.90 19.64
C VAL A 232 -12.49 16.03 20.69
N THR A 233 -11.62 16.05 21.69
CA THR A 233 -11.66 17.09 22.76
C THR A 233 -11.33 18.48 22.21
N GLY A 234 -10.35 18.61 21.30
CA GLY A 234 -9.99 19.87 20.63
C GLY A 234 -11.14 20.49 19.81
N ASN A 235 -12.12 19.70 19.39
CA ASN A 235 -13.31 20.11 18.66
C ASN A 235 -14.57 20.18 19.54
N GLN A 236 -14.42 20.12 20.88
CA GLN A 236 -15.52 20.17 21.84
C GLN A 236 -16.47 18.96 21.76
N GLY A 237 -15.97 17.84 21.27
CA GLY A 237 -16.63 16.54 21.41
C GLY A 237 -16.24 15.89 22.74
N SER A 238 -17.03 14.92 23.19
CA SER A 238 -16.73 14.09 24.35
C SER A 238 -17.21 12.66 24.14
N ILE A 239 -16.54 11.71 24.81
CA ILE A 239 -16.91 10.30 24.78
C ILE A 239 -16.96 9.83 26.24
N ASP A 240 -18.11 9.24 26.62
CA ASP A 240 -18.22 8.56 27.92
C ASP A 240 -17.58 7.17 27.82
N VAL A 241 -16.30 7.12 28.14
CA VAL A 241 -15.47 5.91 28.08
C VAL A 241 -16.00 4.84 29.04
N ASN A 242 -16.44 5.20 30.24
CA ASN A 242 -16.91 4.26 31.24
C ASN A 242 -18.22 3.55 30.81
N THR A 243 -19.17 4.30 30.22
CA THR A 243 -20.38 3.69 29.69
C THR A 243 -20.07 2.83 28.46
N MET A 244 -19.12 3.26 27.61
CA MET A 244 -18.67 2.48 26.45
C MET A 244 -18.03 1.15 26.87
N GLU A 245 -17.13 1.14 27.86
CA GLU A 245 -16.56 -0.09 28.45
C GLU A 245 -17.65 -1.04 28.94
N LYS A 246 -18.60 -0.50 29.70
CA LYS A 246 -19.72 -1.29 30.23
C LYS A 246 -20.57 -1.90 29.11
N MET A 247 -20.79 -1.21 28.02
CA MET A 247 -21.60 -1.67 26.89
C MET A 247 -20.84 -2.70 26.03
N LEU A 248 -19.54 -2.51 25.83
CA LEU A 248 -18.69 -3.41 25.06
C LEU A 248 -18.15 -4.60 25.85
N GLY A 249 -18.03 -4.48 27.19
CA GLY A 249 -17.52 -5.53 28.06
C GLY A 249 -16.01 -5.76 27.95
N VAL A 250 -15.24 -4.74 27.53
CA VAL A 250 -13.78 -4.74 27.43
C VAL A 250 -13.23 -3.37 27.80
N PRO A 251 -11.97 -3.28 28.29
CA PRO A 251 -11.36 -2.00 28.60
C PRO A 251 -11.23 -1.09 27.37
N VAL A 252 -11.56 0.18 27.55
CA VAL A 252 -11.44 1.23 26.51
C VAL A 252 -10.53 2.34 27.02
N ILE A 253 -9.35 2.47 26.42
CA ILE A 253 -8.33 3.42 26.85
C ILE A 253 -8.26 4.59 25.89
N PRO A 254 -8.61 5.82 26.32
CA PRO A 254 -8.47 7.00 25.50
C PRO A 254 -6.99 7.35 25.30
N ILE A 255 -6.55 7.46 24.04
CA ILE A 255 -5.16 7.75 23.70
C ILE A 255 -5.04 8.81 22.61
N SER A 256 -3.85 9.41 22.53
CA SER A 256 -3.35 10.09 21.35
C SER A 256 -1.99 9.50 20.97
N ALA A 257 -1.97 8.56 20.03
CA ALA A 257 -0.74 7.91 19.60
C ALA A 257 0.27 8.93 19.01
N ALA A 258 -0.21 9.98 18.34
CA ALA A 258 0.64 11.03 17.78
C ALA A 258 1.37 11.84 18.86
N LYS A 259 0.72 12.10 20.00
CA LYS A 259 1.28 12.84 21.14
C LYS A 259 1.89 11.96 22.21
N ASN A 260 1.72 10.64 22.10
CA ASN A 260 2.11 9.65 23.12
C ASN A 260 1.39 9.85 24.47
N GLU A 261 0.10 10.25 24.43
CA GLU A 261 -0.76 10.42 25.60
C GLU A 261 -1.60 9.15 25.78
N GLY A 262 -1.75 8.66 27.03
CA GLY A 262 -2.53 7.46 27.40
C GLY A 262 -1.89 6.12 27.01
N VAL A 263 -0.74 6.11 26.31
CA VAL A 263 -0.10 4.89 25.81
C VAL A 263 0.45 4.01 26.94
N ASP A 264 0.99 4.59 28.00
CA ASP A 264 1.50 3.83 29.15
C ASP A 264 0.36 3.11 29.89
N GLU A 265 -0.80 3.72 29.98
CA GLU A 265 -2.00 3.11 30.56
C GLU A 265 -2.53 1.98 29.69
N LEU A 266 -2.58 2.18 28.38
CA LEU A 266 -2.92 1.13 27.41
C LEU A 266 -2.01 -0.11 27.59
N ILE A 267 -0.70 0.10 27.70
CA ILE A 267 0.26 -1.00 27.90
C ILE A 267 -0.03 -1.76 29.20
N LYS A 268 -0.30 -1.07 30.31
CA LYS A 268 -0.63 -1.72 31.59
C LYS A 268 -1.87 -2.60 31.46
N HIS A 269 -2.94 -2.10 30.83
CA HIS A 269 -4.17 -2.87 30.60
C HIS A 269 -3.91 -4.05 29.68
N ALA A 270 -3.18 -3.85 28.57
CA ALA A 270 -2.84 -4.93 27.65
C ALA A 270 -2.06 -6.06 28.33
N LEU A 271 -1.08 -5.71 29.19
CA LEU A 271 -0.31 -6.68 29.96
C LEU A 271 -1.20 -7.44 30.94
N HIS A 272 -2.10 -6.73 31.63
CA HIS A 272 -2.99 -7.33 32.64
C HIS A 272 -3.94 -8.34 31.99
N ILE A 273 -4.70 -7.94 30.96
CA ILE A 273 -5.66 -8.84 30.31
C ILE A 273 -4.98 -10.05 29.66
N ALA A 274 -3.78 -9.87 29.08
CA ALA A 274 -3.03 -10.97 28.49
C ALA A 274 -2.49 -11.94 29.56
N GLN A 275 -2.00 -11.44 30.71
CA GLN A 275 -1.48 -12.26 31.78
C GLN A 275 -2.58 -13.08 32.45
N TYR A 276 -3.73 -12.47 32.70
CA TYR A 276 -4.85 -13.09 33.40
C TYR A 276 -5.85 -13.78 32.46
N GLN A 277 -5.67 -13.66 31.13
CA GLN A 277 -6.54 -14.21 30.07
C GLN A 277 -8.00 -13.78 30.26
N GLU A 278 -8.21 -12.49 30.52
CA GLU A 278 -9.53 -11.90 30.72
C GLU A 278 -10.26 -11.77 29.39
N LYS A 279 -11.27 -12.59 29.20
CA LYS A 279 -12.08 -12.61 27.97
C LYS A 279 -13.12 -11.49 27.97
N PRO A 280 -13.61 -11.07 26.77
CA PRO A 280 -14.69 -10.10 26.67
C PRO A 280 -15.94 -10.56 27.44
N LEU A 281 -16.49 -9.66 28.26
CA LEU A 281 -17.68 -9.95 29.07
C LEU A 281 -18.95 -10.01 28.22
N ARG A 282 -18.91 -9.45 27.02
CA ARG A 282 -20.06 -9.39 26.11
C ARG A 282 -19.67 -9.84 24.71
N GLN A 283 -20.43 -10.79 24.20
CA GLN A 283 -20.30 -11.29 22.82
C GLN A 283 -21.65 -11.22 22.09
N ASP A 284 -22.77 -11.10 22.82
CA ASP A 284 -24.12 -11.00 22.27
C ASP A 284 -24.55 -9.54 22.16
N PHE A 285 -24.76 -9.08 20.93
CA PHE A 285 -25.14 -7.73 20.56
C PHE A 285 -26.57 -7.64 20.04
N CYS A 286 -27.29 -8.78 20.01
CA CYS A 286 -28.66 -8.84 19.52
C CYS A 286 -29.63 -8.09 20.42
N ASP A 287 -30.58 -7.36 19.83
CA ASP A 287 -31.73 -6.87 20.55
C ASP A 287 -32.80 -7.99 20.58
N LYS A 288 -33.19 -8.38 21.81
CA LYS A 288 -34.21 -9.41 22.01
C LYS A 288 -35.63 -8.95 21.65
N ASN A 289 -35.83 -7.65 21.49
CA ASN A 289 -37.10 -7.06 21.13
C ASN A 289 -37.22 -6.80 19.62
N ASP A 290 -36.11 -6.75 18.89
CA ASP A 290 -36.12 -6.53 17.45
C ASP A 290 -36.68 -7.76 16.73
N HIS A 291 -37.80 -7.57 16.00
CA HIS A 291 -38.53 -8.65 15.30
C HIS A 291 -38.73 -9.92 16.19
N ASN A 292 -39.14 -9.73 17.45
CA ASN A 292 -39.23 -10.78 18.46
C ASN A 292 -37.93 -11.57 18.69
N GLY A 293 -36.78 -10.94 18.50
CA GLY A 293 -35.46 -11.55 18.68
C GLY A 293 -35.10 -12.54 17.56
N ALA A 294 -35.50 -12.30 16.33
CA ALA A 294 -35.26 -13.23 15.22
C ALA A 294 -33.77 -13.55 15.01
N VAL A 295 -32.89 -12.51 14.99
CA VAL A 295 -31.44 -12.71 14.86
C VAL A 295 -30.87 -13.47 16.07
N HIS A 296 -31.29 -13.11 17.28
CA HIS A 296 -30.86 -13.79 18.50
C HIS A 296 -31.18 -15.29 18.47
N ARG A 297 -32.45 -15.64 18.14
CA ARG A 297 -32.88 -17.05 18.02
C ARG A 297 -32.10 -17.81 16.94
N CYS A 298 -31.88 -17.17 15.78
CA CYS A 298 -31.11 -17.75 14.69
C CYS A 298 -29.68 -18.08 15.11
N ILE A 299 -28.96 -17.11 15.66
CA ILE A 299 -27.58 -17.29 16.10
C ILE A 299 -27.49 -18.38 17.18
N HIS A 300 -28.40 -18.38 18.18
CA HIS A 300 -28.42 -19.41 19.21
C HIS A 300 -28.73 -20.79 18.65
N ALA A 301 -29.70 -20.94 17.73
CA ALA A 301 -29.99 -22.21 17.08
C ALA A 301 -28.79 -22.74 16.30
N VAL A 302 -28.08 -21.85 15.57
CA VAL A 302 -26.87 -22.25 14.83
C VAL A 302 -25.71 -22.58 15.78
N ILE A 303 -25.55 -21.87 16.90
CA ILE A 303 -24.55 -22.23 17.93
C ILE A 303 -24.76 -23.66 18.39
N HIS A 304 -25.97 -24.03 18.76
CA HIS A 304 -26.26 -25.40 19.20
C HIS A 304 -26.05 -26.46 18.11
N LEU A 305 -26.23 -26.08 16.84
CA LEU A 305 -25.99 -26.97 15.71
C LEU A 305 -24.51 -27.25 15.46
N ILE A 306 -23.63 -26.24 15.65
CA ILE A 306 -22.23 -26.30 15.24
C ILE A 306 -21.23 -26.35 16.39
N GLU A 307 -21.68 -26.38 17.67
CA GLU A 307 -20.80 -26.25 18.84
C GLU A 307 -19.69 -27.32 18.84
N ASP A 308 -20.06 -28.60 18.63
CA ASP A 308 -19.08 -29.69 18.59
C ASP A 308 -18.08 -29.55 17.42
N HIS A 309 -18.56 -29.11 16.27
CA HIS A 309 -17.75 -28.89 15.07
C HIS A 309 -16.78 -27.70 15.25
N ALA A 310 -17.27 -26.61 15.86
CA ALA A 310 -16.46 -25.44 16.13
C ALA A 310 -15.36 -25.73 17.16
N GLU A 311 -15.67 -26.54 18.20
CA GLU A 311 -14.67 -27.00 19.17
C GLU A 311 -13.62 -27.90 18.53
N GLN A 312 -14.03 -28.84 17.66
CA GLN A 312 -13.08 -29.69 16.92
C GLN A 312 -12.20 -28.90 15.95
N ALA A 313 -12.76 -27.87 15.31
CA ALA A 313 -12.03 -26.97 14.42
C ALA A 313 -11.20 -25.91 15.18
N ASP A 314 -11.34 -25.84 16.52
CA ASP A 314 -10.68 -24.87 17.40
C ASP A 314 -10.99 -23.41 17.00
N ILE A 315 -12.27 -23.16 16.61
CA ILE A 315 -12.80 -21.85 16.22
C ILE A 315 -13.79 -21.38 17.29
N PRO A 316 -13.76 -20.09 17.71
CA PRO A 316 -14.75 -19.56 18.64
C PRO A 316 -16.17 -19.74 18.12
N VAL A 317 -17.03 -20.38 18.92
CA VAL A 317 -18.34 -20.87 18.48
C VAL A 317 -19.25 -19.75 17.95
N ARG A 318 -19.24 -18.59 18.63
CA ARG A 318 -20.06 -17.46 18.21
C ARG A 318 -19.60 -16.88 16.87
N PHE A 319 -18.31 -16.72 16.68
CA PHE A 319 -17.74 -16.28 15.41
C PHE A 319 -18.05 -17.28 14.29
N ALA A 320 -17.91 -18.58 14.58
CA ALA A 320 -18.27 -19.64 13.63
C ALA A 320 -19.75 -19.57 13.24
N ALA A 321 -20.65 -19.35 14.21
CA ALA A 321 -22.09 -19.28 13.97
C ALA A 321 -22.48 -18.06 13.11
N THR A 322 -21.96 -16.86 13.41
CA THR A 322 -22.25 -15.68 12.61
C THR A 322 -21.70 -15.82 11.19
N LYS A 323 -20.50 -16.39 11.01
CA LYS A 323 -19.91 -16.65 9.69
C LYS A 323 -20.60 -17.77 8.92
N ALA A 324 -21.09 -18.80 9.60
CA ALA A 324 -21.91 -19.84 8.97
C ALA A 324 -23.25 -19.28 8.46
N ILE A 325 -23.92 -18.42 9.23
CA ILE A 325 -25.13 -17.71 8.79
C ILE A 325 -24.82 -16.83 7.57
N GLU A 326 -23.73 -16.07 7.59
CA GLU A 326 -23.27 -15.25 6.46
C GLU A 326 -22.89 -16.08 5.21
N GLY A 327 -22.72 -17.40 5.34
CA GLY A 327 -22.34 -18.29 4.24
C GLY A 327 -20.85 -18.23 3.90
N ASP A 328 -19.99 -17.91 4.86
CA ASP A 328 -18.52 -17.88 4.68
C ASP A 328 -17.99 -19.31 4.45
N HIS A 329 -17.73 -19.64 3.19
CA HIS A 329 -17.28 -20.96 2.77
C HIS A 329 -15.96 -21.39 3.43
N LEU A 330 -15.05 -20.45 3.76
CA LEU A 330 -13.79 -20.79 4.44
C LEU A 330 -14.02 -21.29 5.88
N ILE A 331 -15.07 -20.82 6.52
CA ILE A 331 -15.46 -21.31 7.86
C ILE A 331 -16.30 -22.57 7.73
N LEU A 332 -17.24 -22.62 6.78
CA LEU A 332 -18.05 -23.82 6.53
C LEU A 332 -17.18 -25.03 6.17
N ASP A 333 -16.15 -24.84 5.35
CA ASP A 333 -15.18 -25.91 5.02
C ASP A 333 -14.40 -26.40 6.25
N LYS A 334 -14.05 -25.50 7.19
CA LYS A 334 -13.39 -25.87 8.45
C LYS A 334 -14.31 -26.58 9.43
N LEU A 335 -15.59 -26.21 9.46
CA LEU A 335 -16.60 -26.87 10.31
C LEU A 335 -16.92 -28.28 9.84
N ASN A 336 -16.79 -28.57 8.54
CA ASN A 336 -17.00 -29.88 7.96
C ASN A 336 -18.37 -30.49 8.35
N LEU A 337 -19.45 -29.71 8.22
CA LEU A 337 -20.82 -30.12 8.51
C LEU A 337 -21.29 -31.22 7.53
N ASP A 338 -22.12 -32.13 8.01
CA ASP A 338 -22.74 -33.13 7.14
C ASP A 338 -23.90 -32.53 6.31
N GLU A 339 -24.45 -33.31 5.38
CA GLU A 339 -25.51 -32.84 4.48
C GLU A 339 -26.80 -32.48 5.24
N ASN A 340 -27.13 -33.21 6.30
CA ASN A 340 -28.32 -32.92 7.13
C ASN A 340 -28.13 -31.66 7.97
N GLU A 341 -26.94 -31.47 8.51
CA GLU A 341 -26.58 -30.27 9.28
C GLU A 341 -26.58 -29.02 8.40
N MET A 342 -26.10 -29.13 7.17
CA MET A 342 -26.18 -28.06 6.18
C MET A 342 -27.63 -27.73 5.79
N GLU A 343 -28.48 -28.72 5.60
CA GLU A 343 -29.92 -28.51 5.37
C GLU A 343 -30.60 -27.82 6.57
N MET A 344 -30.26 -28.25 7.80
CA MET A 344 -30.78 -27.65 9.02
C MET A 344 -30.32 -26.19 9.17
N LEU A 345 -29.03 -25.90 8.92
CA LEU A 345 -28.50 -24.55 8.90
C LEU A 345 -29.28 -23.67 7.91
N GLU A 346 -29.49 -24.16 6.69
CA GLU A 346 -30.19 -23.39 5.66
C GLU A 346 -31.66 -23.15 6.05
N HIS A 347 -32.34 -24.14 6.70
CA HIS A 347 -33.70 -23.97 7.19
C HIS A 347 -33.80 -22.88 8.27
N ILE A 348 -32.85 -22.86 9.25
CA ILE A 348 -32.78 -21.84 10.31
C ILE A 348 -32.58 -20.46 9.69
N VAL A 349 -31.69 -20.35 8.68
CA VAL A 349 -31.40 -19.10 8.00
C VAL A 349 -32.58 -18.60 7.17
N GLN A 350 -33.29 -19.48 6.45
CA GLN A 350 -34.52 -19.13 5.72
C GLN A 350 -35.62 -18.59 6.64
N GLN A 351 -35.73 -19.14 7.85
CA GLN A 351 -36.64 -18.61 8.85
C GLN A 351 -36.26 -17.16 9.23
N LEU A 352 -34.99 -16.87 9.48
CA LEU A 352 -34.50 -15.53 9.76
C LEU A 352 -34.85 -14.54 8.62
N GLU A 353 -34.57 -14.95 7.37
CA GLU A 353 -34.81 -14.12 6.19
C GLU A 353 -36.32 -13.82 6.03
N THR A 354 -37.15 -14.80 6.33
CA THR A 354 -38.62 -14.61 6.27
C THR A 354 -39.15 -13.69 7.37
N GLU A 355 -38.63 -13.79 8.59
CA GLU A 355 -39.07 -12.99 9.72
C GLU A 355 -38.61 -11.53 9.60
N ARG A 356 -37.37 -11.29 9.13
CA ARG A 356 -36.80 -9.94 9.01
C ARG A 356 -37.10 -9.25 7.67
N GLN A 357 -37.54 -9.97 6.67
CA GLN A 357 -37.65 -9.47 5.28
C GLN A 357 -36.33 -8.92 4.73
N LEU A 358 -35.21 -9.37 5.27
CA LEU A 358 -33.85 -9.08 4.88
C LEU A 358 -33.11 -10.40 4.63
N ASP A 359 -32.17 -10.41 3.70
CA ASP A 359 -31.30 -11.58 3.55
C ASP A 359 -30.36 -11.74 4.76
N ARG A 360 -29.78 -12.94 4.87
CA ARG A 360 -28.90 -13.34 5.97
C ARG A 360 -27.77 -12.37 6.27
N ASN A 361 -27.07 -11.90 5.21
CA ASN A 361 -25.92 -11.02 5.36
C ASN A 361 -26.35 -9.62 5.81
N ALA A 362 -27.40 -9.08 5.22
CA ALA A 362 -27.98 -7.80 5.62
C ALA A 362 -28.51 -7.87 7.06
N SER A 363 -29.12 -8.98 7.47
CA SER A 363 -29.66 -9.14 8.84
C SER A 363 -28.56 -9.12 9.90
N ILE A 364 -27.41 -9.76 9.65
CA ILE A 364 -26.28 -9.77 10.57
C ILE A 364 -25.57 -8.40 10.60
N ALA A 365 -25.40 -7.77 9.43
CA ALA A 365 -24.80 -6.43 9.36
C ALA A 365 -25.69 -5.38 10.06
N ASP A 366 -26.99 -5.42 9.84
CA ASP A 366 -27.98 -4.53 10.46
C ASP A 366 -27.97 -4.65 11.99
N MET A 367 -27.96 -5.85 12.53
CA MET A 367 -27.82 -6.11 13.97
C MET A 367 -26.58 -5.43 14.57
N ARG A 368 -25.43 -5.52 13.89
CA ARG A 368 -24.19 -4.90 14.34
C ARG A 368 -24.27 -3.38 14.28
N PHE A 369 -24.77 -2.80 13.18
CA PHE A 369 -24.89 -1.36 13.05
C PHE A 369 -25.93 -0.76 13.98
N GLU A 370 -27.06 -1.42 14.21
CA GLU A 370 -28.06 -0.99 15.20
C GLU A 370 -27.48 -0.91 16.63
N PHE A 371 -26.66 -1.91 17.02
CA PHE A 371 -25.96 -1.87 18.29
C PHE A 371 -24.93 -0.72 18.33
N ILE A 372 -24.16 -0.51 17.26
CA ILE A 372 -23.16 0.57 17.15
C ILE A 372 -23.83 1.95 17.24
N GLU A 373 -24.96 2.15 16.53
CA GLU A 373 -25.70 3.40 16.60
C GLU A 373 -26.20 3.69 18.01
N ARG A 374 -26.78 2.71 18.69
CA ARG A 374 -27.21 2.83 20.09
C ARG A 374 -26.05 3.12 21.02
N LEU A 375 -24.92 2.41 20.88
CA LEU A 375 -23.72 2.65 21.65
C LEU A 375 -23.22 4.10 21.45
N CYS A 376 -23.12 4.56 20.21
CA CYS A 376 -22.66 5.91 19.92
C CYS A 376 -23.67 6.98 20.34
N GLU A 377 -24.97 6.68 20.28
CA GLU A 377 -26.01 7.56 20.80
C GLU A 377 -25.91 7.76 22.30
N ASP A 378 -25.56 6.73 23.04
CA ASP A 378 -25.46 6.78 24.51
C ASP A 378 -24.12 7.32 25.00
N THR A 379 -23.02 7.18 24.23
CA THR A 379 -21.67 7.45 24.72
C THR A 379 -20.93 8.58 23.99
N VAL A 380 -21.35 8.99 22.78
CA VAL A 380 -20.58 9.93 21.95
C VAL A 380 -21.32 11.23 21.73
N ILE A 381 -20.69 12.34 22.11
CA ILE A 381 -21.11 13.69 21.70
C ILE A 381 -20.21 14.15 20.56
N LYS A 382 -20.75 14.15 19.34
CA LYS A 382 -20.00 14.65 18.18
C LYS A 382 -19.96 16.19 18.20
N PRO A 383 -18.81 16.79 17.85
CA PRO A 383 -18.72 18.21 17.63
C PRO A 383 -19.63 18.63 16.46
N LYS A 384 -20.24 19.81 16.53
CA LYS A 384 -21.13 20.34 15.45
C LYS A 384 -20.40 20.45 14.11
N GLN A 385 -19.12 20.80 14.11
CA GLN A 385 -18.21 20.77 12.96
C GLN A 385 -16.77 20.55 13.42
N SER A 386 -16.11 19.52 12.91
CA SER A 386 -14.68 19.34 13.12
C SER A 386 -13.88 20.37 12.34
N LYS A 387 -12.96 21.07 13.00
CA LYS A 387 -12.06 22.04 12.35
C LYS A 387 -11.22 21.42 11.25
N GLU A 388 -10.80 20.18 11.48
CA GLU A 388 -10.00 19.37 10.55
C GLU A 388 -10.82 19.06 9.29
N ARG A 389 -12.09 18.69 9.44
CA ARG A 389 -13.01 18.44 8.33
C ARG A 389 -13.25 19.69 7.51
N VAL A 390 -13.62 20.82 8.15
CA VAL A 390 -13.84 22.11 7.45
C VAL A 390 -12.58 22.56 6.70
N ARG A 391 -11.39 22.37 7.29
CA ARG A 391 -10.13 22.64 6.63
C ARG A 391 -9.92 21.73 5.44
N SER A 392 -10.16 20.42 5.59
CA SER A 392 -10.04 19.43 4.52
C SER A 392 -10.98 19.73 3.37
N GLU A 393 -12.24 20.05 3.62
CA GLU A 393 -13.22 20.45 2.60
C GLU A 393 -12.77 21.70 1.82
N LYS A 394 -12.20 22.71 2.50
CA LYS A 394 -11.65 23.92 1.84
C LYS A 394 -10.47 23.57 0.93
N ILE A 395 -9.59 22.72 1.36
CA ILE A 395 -8.43 22.26 0.57
C ILE A 395 -8.94 21.43 -0.61
N ASP A 396 -9.88 20.51 -0.39
CA ASP A 396 -10.45 19.64 -1.41
C ASP A 396 -11.17 20.41 -2.52
N LYS A 397 -11.79 21.57 -2.24
CA LYS A 397 -12.35 22.44 -3.29
C LYS A 397 -11.33 22.81 -4.37
N ILE A 398 -10.03 22.88 -4.01
CA ILE A 398 -8.95 23.19 -4.93
C ILE A 398 -8.33 21.90 -5.47
N LEU A 399 -7.92 20.99 -4.57
CA LEU A 399 -7.13 19.80 -4.94
C LEU A 399 -7.95 18.70 -5.63
N THR A 400 -9.27 18.65 -5.40
CA THR A 400 -10.19 17.71 -6.07
C THR A 400 -11.26 18.42 -6.91
N GLY A 401 -11.07 19.71 -7.20
CA GLY A 401 -11.99 20.48 -8.03
C GLY A 401 -12.00 20.02 -9.48
N LYS A 402 -13.17 20.13 -10.16
CA LYS A 402 -13.40 19.61 -11.52
C LYS A 402 -12.33 20.03 -12.55
N TYR A 403 -11.82 21.25 -12.48
CA TYR A 403 -10.85 21.81 -13.42
C TYR A 403 -9.45 21.99 -12.80
N THR A 404 -9.35 22.01 -11.48
CA THR A 404 -8.12 22.32 -10.75
C THR A 404 -7.36 21.09 -10.32
N ALA A 405 -8.00 19.92 -10.16
CA ALA A 405 -7.39 18.71 -9.63
C ALA A 405 -6.15 18.27 -10.42
N ILE A 406 -6.28 18.11 -11.74
CA ILE A 406 -5.16 17.65 -12.59
C ILE A 406 -4.05 18.69 -12.68
N PRO A 407 -4.31 20.00 -12.93
CA PRO A 407 -3.26 21.01 -12.90
C PRO A 407 -2.54 21.11 -11.54
N CYS A 408 -3.26 21.11 -10.43
CA CYS A 408 -2.64 21.11 -9.10
C CYS A 408 -1.78 19.87 -8.86
N PHE A 409 -2.28 18.70 -9.25
CA PHE A 409 -1.53 17.46 -9.16
C PHE A 409 -0.20 17.52 -9.95
N ILE A 410 -0.25 17.97 -11.20
CA ILE A 410 0.95 18.13 -12.04
C ILE A 410 1.90 19.14 -11.39
N ALA A 411 1.42 20.29 -10.91
CA ALA A 411 2.24 21.31 -10.27
C ALA A 411 2.94 20.79 -9.01
N ILE A 412 2.24 20.04 -8.15
CA ILE A 412 2.81 19.42 -6.95
C ILE A 412 3.88 18.39 -7.33
N MET A 413 3.62 17.53 -8.32
CA MET A 413 4.59 16.53 -8.77
C MET A 413 5.83 17.17 -9.39
N VAL A 414 5.66 18.19 -10.22
CA VAL A 414 6.78 18.96 -10.78
C VAL A 414 7.61 19.59 -9.66
N LEU A 415 6.96 20.18 -8.65
CA LEU A 415 7.66 20.76 -7.50
C LEU A 415 8.44 19.69 -6.71
N VAL A 416 7.82 18.55 -6.41
CA VAL A 416 8.46 17.43 -5.70
C VAL A 416 9.67 16.93 -6.48
N PHE A 417 9.53 16.70 -7.77
CA PHE A 417 10.64 16.26 -8.62
C PHE A 417 11.75 17.33 -8.73
N TYR A 418 11.38 18.59 -8.89
CA TYR A 418 12.35 19.67 -8.95
C TYR A 418 13.18 19.78 -7.65
N LEU A 419 12.53 19.74 -6.51
CA LEU A 419 13.22 19.77 -5.21
C LEU A 419 14.09 18.53 -5.00
N THR A 420 13.61 17.36 -5.40
CA THR A 420 14.34 16.08 -5.25
C THR A 420 15.57 16.03 -6.14
N PHE A 421 15.44 16.38 -7.43
CA PHE A 421 16.50 16.13 -8.41
C PHE A 421 17.40 17.32 -8.69
N ASN A 422 16.97 18.55 -8.40
CA ASN A 422 17.76 19.74 -8.73
C ASN A 422 18.22 20.53 -7.50
N VAL A 423 17.57 20.40 -6.36
CA VAL A 423 17.88 21.22 -5.17
C VAL A 423 18.43 20.36 -4.04
N ILE A 424 17.55 19.64 -3.33
CA ILE A 424 17.93 18.94 -2.10
C ILE A 424 18.71 17.66 -2.41
N GLY A 425 18.15 16.80 -3.25
CA GLY A 425 18.78 15.51 -3.58
C GLY A 425 20.09 15.69 -4.32
N ALA A 426 20.14 16.58 -5.32
CA ALA A 426 21.39 16.88 -6.05
C ALA A 426 22.48 17.46 -5.14
N GLY A 427 22.12 18.41 -4.25
CA GLY A 427 23.10 18.97 -3.31
C GLY A 427 23.67 17.92 -2.35
N LEU A 428 22.83 17.04 -1.81
CA LEU A 428 23.27 15.94 -0.95
C LEU A 428 24.05 14.87 -1.72
N GLN A 429 23.70 14.62 -2.98
CA GLN A 429 24.43 13.72 -3.88
C GLN A 429 25.87 14.22 -4.10
N THR A 430 26.04 15.49 -4.46
CA THR A 430 27.37 16.09 -4.68
C THR A 430 28.25 15.99 -3.43
N LEU A 431 27.67 16.19 -2.23
CA LEU A 431 28.40 16.01 -0.97
C LEU A 431 28.85 14.55 -0.75
N LEU A 432 28.00 13.59 -1.07
CA LEU A 432 28.33 12.18 -0.94
C LEU A 432 29.37 11.75 -1.99
N GLU A 433 29.26 12.23 -3.23
CA GLU A 433 30.23 11.99 -4.30
C GLU A 433 31.61 12.49 -3.92
N MET A 434 31.74 13.73 -3.40
CA MET A 434 33.02 14.26 -2.89
C MET A 434 33.60 13.36 -1.78
N GLY A 435 32.75 12.79 -0.92
CA GLY A 435 33.18 11.85 0.11
C GLY A 435 33.70 10.53 -0.47
N ILE A 436 32.98 9.97 -1.44
CA ILE A 436 33.36 8.72 -2.13
C ILE A 436 34.66 8.95 -2.92
N ASP A 437 34.80 10.03 -3.67
CA ASP A 437 35.99 10.36 -4.45
C ASP A 437 37.21 10.53 -3.55
N SER A 438 37.03 11.17 -2.40
CA SER A 438 38.11 11.32 -1.41
C SER A 438 38.57 9.96 -0.86
N LEU A 439 37.62 9.07 -0.54
CA LEU A 439 37.92 7.71 -0.08
C LEU A 439 38.60 6.87 -1.19
N THR A 440 38.12 7.01 -2.43
CA THR A 440 38.72 6.35 -3.61
C THR A 440 40.16 6.80 -3.80
N THR A 441 40.44 8.13 -3.76
CA THR A 441 41.77 8.68 -3.89
C THR A 441 42.72 8.23 -2.76
N ILE A 442 42.25 8.22 -1.52
CA ILE A 442 43.03 7.73 -0.38
C ILE A 442 43.37 6.24 -0.57
N THR A 443 42.40 5.44 -1.00
CA THR A 443 42.61 4.01 -1.23
C THR A 443 43.57 3.75 -2.40
N ASP A 444 43.41 4.49 -3.50
CA ASP A 444 44.27 4.44 -4.68
C ASP A 444 45.74 4.70 -4.31
N ASN A 445 45.97 5.80 -3.60
CA ASN A 445 47.30 6.19 -3.11
C ASN A 445 47.88 5.11 -2.16
N ALA A 446 47.03 4.51 -1.29
CA ALA A 446 47.47 3.46 -0.36
C ALA A 446 47.84 2.15 -1.12
N LEU A 447 47.06 1.72 -2.09
CA LEU A 447 47.34 0.56 -2.92
C LEU A 447 48.59 0.75 -3.79
N THR A 448 48.75 1.92 -4.37
CA THR A 448 49.91 2.29 -5.17
C THR A 448 51.19 2.29 -4.31
N SER A 449 51.15 2.90 -3.11
CA SER A 449 52.27 2.91 -2.18
C SER A 449 52.65 1.50 -1.62
N ALA A 450 51.67 0.61 -1.51
CA ALA A 450 51.89 -0.77 -1.10
C ALA A 450 52.33 -1.66 -2.25
N HIS A 451 52.53 -1.15 -3.46
CA HIS A 451 52.91 -1.91 -4.66
C HIS A 451 52.02 -3.17 -4.89
N VAL A 452 50.70 -3.00 -4.73
CA VAL A 452 49.74 -4.09 -4.95
C VAL A 452 49.69 -4.43 -6.44
N ASN A 453 49.42 -5.70 -6.76
CA ASN A 453 49.30 -6.20 -8.14
C ASN A 453 48.20 -5.39 -8.90
N ASP A 454 48.49 -5.00 -10.14
CA ASP A 454 47.63 -4.17 -11.00
C ASP A 454 46.22 -4.73 -11.15
N THR A 455 46.06 -6.05 -11.17
CA THR A 455 44.74 -6.70 -11.23
C THR A 455 43.94 -6.48 -9.97
N ILE A 456 44.55 -6.57 -8.79
CA ILE A 456 43.86 -6.31 -7.51
C ILE A 456 43.57 -4.81 -7.37
N HIS A 457 44.50 -3.96 -7.79
CA HIS A 457 44.33 -2.50 -7.80
C HIS A 457 43.13 -2.12 -8.65
N SER A 458 43.04 -2.59 -9.91
CA SER A 458 41.89 -2.34 -10.80
C SER A 458 40.57 -2.92 -10.24
N LEU A 459 40.59 -4.12 -9.65
CA LEU A 459 39.42 -4.69 -9.02
C LEU A 459 38.85 -3.78 -7.90
N VAL A 460 39.75 -3.27 -7.05
CA VAL A 460 39.33 -2.44 -5.92
C VAL A 460 38.85 -1.07 -6.40
N ILE A 461 39.65 -0.39 -7.24
CA ILE A 461 39.32 0.98 -7.68
C ILE A 461 38.19 0.96 -8.73
N ASP A 462 38.34 0.22 -9.83
CA ASP A 462 37.39 0.25 -10.94
C ASP A 462 36.18 -0.65 -10.69
N GLY A 463 36.40 -1.85 -10.13
CA GLY A 463 35.33 -2.81 -9.88
C GLY A 463 34.48 -2.45 -8.66
N ILE A 464 35.07 -2.05 -7.53
CA ILE A 464 34.36 -1.81 -6.27
C ILE A 464 34.06 -0.31 -6.10
N PHE A 465 35.08 0.55 -5.98
CA PHE A 465 34.83 1.96 -5.66
C PHE A 465 34.07 2.70 -6.75
N ASN A 466 34.48 2.60 -8.01
CA ASN A 466 33.77 3.25 -9.12
C ASN A 466 32.41 2.60 -9.36
N GLY A 467 32.30 1.25 -9.32
CA GLY A 467 31.05 0.54 -9.56
C GLY A 467 30.01 0.72 -8.46
N VAL A 468 30.40 0.53 -7.20
CA VAL A 468 29.49 0.66 -6.05
C VAL A 468 29.29 2.13 -5.69
N GLY A 469 30.33 2.95 -5.79
CA GLY A 469 30.27 4.38 -5.49
C GLY A 469 29.25 5.12 -6.35
N SER A 470 29.21 4.83 -7.66
CA SER A 470 28.25 5.44 -8.58
C SER A 470 26.79 5.14 -8.18
N VAL A 471 26.50 3.97 -7.62
CA VAL A 471 25.16 3.62 -7.18
C VAL A 471 24.84 4.20 -5.80
N LEU A 472 25.83 4.22 -4.90
CA LEU A 472 25.68 4.81 -3.57
C LEU A 472 25.39 6.33 -3.66
N SER A 473 25.98 7.01 -4.66
CA SER A 473 25.77 8.44 -4.86
C SER A 473 24.30 8.83 -5.10
N PHE A 474 23.46 7.89 -5.57
CA PHE A 474 22.02 8.12 -5.74
C PHE A 474 21.20 7.96 -4.46
N LEU A 475 21.76 7.41 -3.37
CA LEU A 475 21.05 7.23 -2.10
C LEU A 475 20.38 8.50 -1.58
N PRO A 476 21.05 9.68 -1.56
CA PRO A 476 20.43 10.91 -1.09
C PRO A 476 19.19 11.33 -1.90
N ILE A 477 19.24 11.15 -3.22
CA ILE A 477 18.09 11.42 -4.10
C ILE A 477 16.91 10.51 -3.74
N ILE A 478 17.18 9.21 -3.55
CA ILE A 478 16.16 8.23 -3.20
C ILE A 478 15.53 8.55 -1.84
N VAL A 479 16.34 8.90 -0.85
CA VAL A 479 15.87 9.29 0.49
C VAL A 479 15.03 10.57 0.43
N THR A 480 15.45 11.55 -0.34
CA THR A 480 14.71 12.81 -0.53
C THR A 480 13.37 12.56 -1.24
N LEU A 481 13.35 11.68 -2.24
CA LEU A 481 12.10 11.27 -2.90
C LEU A 481 11.13 10.60 -1.93
N PHE A 482 11.63 9.65 -1.14
CA PHE A 482 10.81 8.99 -0.11
C PHE A 482 10.30 9.98 0.95
N PHE A 483 11.08 10.99 1.30
CA PHE A 483 10.64 12.06 2.20
C PHE A 483 9.37 12.75 1.68
N PHE A 484 9.39 13.22 0.43
CA PHE A 484 8.23 13.89 -0.16
C PHE A 484 7.05 12.94 -0.35
N LEU A 485 7.31 11.69 -0.74
CA LEU A 485 6.25 10.68 -0.88
C LEU A 485 5.58 10.35 0.45
N SER A 486 6.35 10.16 1.51
CA SER A 486 5.82 9.95 2.86
C SER A 486 5.00 11.15 3.32
N LEU A 487 5.48 12.37 3.05
CA LEU A 487 4.74 13.59 3.36
C LEU A 487 3.38 13.63 2.64
N MET A 488 3.34 13.25 1.36
CA MET A 488 2.11 13.20 0.57
C MET A 488 1.17 12.07 1.02
N GLU A 489 1.71 10.92 1.42
CA GLU A 489 0.96 9.76 1.91
C GLU A 489 0.32 10.06 3.26
N ASP A 490 1.12 10.43 4.24
CA ASP A 490 0.68 10.69 5.60
C ASP A 490 -0.24 11.92 5.70
N SER A 491 -0.08 12.91 4.79
CA SER A 491 -0.99 14.04 4.72
C SER A 491 -2.39 13.68 4.18
N GLY A 492 -2.59 12.51 3.60
CA GLY A 492 -3.84 12.09 2.95
C GLY A 492 -4.01 12.61 1.51
N TYR A 493 -2.99 13.28 0.94
CA TYR A 493 -3.06 13.79 -0.44
C TYR A 493 -3.06 12.67 -1.48
N ILE A 494 -2.29 11.59 -1.25
CA ILE A 494 -2.25 10.42 -2.14
C ILE A 494 -3.63 9.78 -2.31
N ALA A 495 -4.45 9.72 -1.26
CA ALA A 495 -5.81 9.22 -1.34
C ALA A 495 -6.67 10.04 -2.34
N ARG A 496 -6.50 11.37 -2.32
CA ARG A 496 -7.20 12.27 -3.28
C ARG A 496 -6.71 12.06 -4.71
N VAL A 497 -5.43 11.88 -4.90
CA VAL A 497 -4.86 11.57 -6.23
C VAL A 497 -5.44 10.25 -6.77
N ALA A 498 -5.49 9.21 -5.93
CA ALA A 498 -6.10 7.94 -6.30
C ALA A 498 -7.58 8.10 -6.68
N PHE A 499 -8.33 8.89 -5.90
CA PHE A 499 -9.73 9.22 -6.16
C PHE A 499 -9.93 9.93 -7.51
N VAL A 500 -9.10 10.94 -7.81
CA VAL A 500 -9.16 11.68 -9.08
C VAL A 500 -8.81 10.80 -10.28
N MET A 501 -7.81 9.92 -10.14
CA MET A 501 -7.25 9.15 -11.24
C MET A 501 -7.97 7.82 -11.50
N ASP A 502 -8.86 7.35 -10.62
CA ASP A 502 -9.48 6.02 -10.72
C ASP A 502 -10.19 5.79 -12.05
N LYS A 503 -10.98 6.75 -12.52
CA LYS A 503 -11.70 6.64 -13.80
C LYS A 503 -10.77 6.45 -15.02
N LEU A 504 -9.61 7.10 -15.02
CA LEU A 504 -8.64 6.98 -16.13
C LEU A 504 -7.93 5.63 -16.10
N LEU A 505 -7.45 5.24 -14.91
CA LEU A 505 -6.69 4.01 -14.73
C LEU A 505 -7.55 2.76 -14.95
N ARG A 506 -8.82 2.81 -14.58
CA ARG A 506 -9.77 1.71 -14.81
C ARG A 506 -9.96 1.41 -16.31
N LYS A 507 -9.89 2.40 -17.19
CA LYS A 507 -9.95 2.15 -18.64
C LYS A 507 -8.85 1.20 -19.10
N ILE A 508 -7.66 1.33 -18.54
CA ILE A 508 -6.53 0.43 -18.83
C ILE A 508 -6.48 -0.81 -17.93
N GLY A 509 -7.48 -1.00 -17.06
CA GLY A 509 -7.63 -2.18 -16.20
C GLY A 509 -6.93 -2.10 -14.85
N LEU A 510 -6.58 -0.91 -14.36
CA LEU A 510 -5.95 -0.66 -13.07
C LEU A 510 -6.87 0.12 -12.13
N SER A 511 -6.69 -0.02 -10.83
CA SER A 511 -7.34 0.82 -9.82
C SER A 511 -6.64 2.18 -9.67
N GLY A 512 -7.34 3.17 -9.12
CA GLY A 512 -6.80 4.51 -8.89
C GLY A 512 -5.54 4.54 -8.03
N ARG A 513 -5.40 3.60 -7.10
CA ARG A 513 -4.20 3.48 -6.24
C ARG A 513 -2.92 3.16 -7.03
N SER A 514 -3.02 2.53 -8.21
CA SER A 514 -1.87 2.21 -9.07
C SER A 514 -1.14 3.43 -9.60
N ILE A 515 -1.75 4.63 -9.56
CA ILE A 515 -1.10 5.87 -10.00
C ILE A 515 0.15 6.16 -9.18
N VAL A 516 0.15 5.85 -7.88
CA VAL A 516 1.25 6.18 -6.97
C VAL A 516 2.55 5.47 -7.35
N PRO A 517 2.60 4.12 -7.43
CA PRO A 517 3.76 3.41 -7.94
C PRO A 517 4.20 3.87 -9.34
N MET A 518 3.25 4.14 -10.24
CA MET A 518 3.58 4.59 -11.59
C MET A 518 4.27 5.97 -11.59
N LEU A 519 3.83 6.89 -10.75
CA LEU A 519 4.45 8.21 -10.59
C LEU A 519 5.86 8.11 -9.99
N ILE A 520 6.03 7.29 -8.96
CA ILE A 520 7.34 7.01 -8.38
C ILE A 520 8.30 6.46 -9.46
N GLY A 521 7.77 5.70 -10.43
CA GLY A 521 8.51 5.16 -11.57
C GLY A 521 9.21 6.21 -12.43
N PHE A 522 8.70 7.44 -12.51
CA PHE A 522 9.40 8.54 -13.17
C PHE A 522 10.65 9.00 -12.41
N GLY A 523 10.69 8.78 -11.11
CA GLY A 523 11.90 8.99 -10.31
C GLY A 523 12.84 7.79 -10.39
N CYS A 524 12.39 6.64 -9.87
CA CYS A 524 13.16 5.41 -9.83
C CYS A 524 12.23 4.17 -9.84
N THR A 525 12.56 3.18 -10.67
CA THR A 525 11.78 1.94 -10.77
C THR A 525 11.84 1.09 -9.50
N VAL A 526 12.96 1.10 -8.75
CA VAL A 526 13.13 0.31 -7.53
C VAL A 526 12.08 0.66 -6.47
N PRO A 527 11.99 1.91 -5.97
CA PRO A 527 10.97 2.30 -5.02
C PRO A 527 9.55 2.18 -5.59
N ALA A 528 9.37 2.38 -6.89
CA ALA A 528 8.09 2.21 -7.54
C ALA A 528 7.56 0.77 -7.43
N VAL A 529 8.39 -0.23 -7.71
CA VAL A 529 8.05 -1.64 -7.54
C VAL A 529 7.76 -1.97 -6.08
N MET A 530 8.54 -1.44 -5.14
CA MET A 530 8.30 -1.64 -3.70
C MET A 530 6.98 -0.99 -3.24
N ALA A 531 6.62 0.18 -3.77
CA ALA A 531 5.38 0.87 -3.43
C ALA A 531 4.13 0.11 -3.89
N THR A 532 4.24 -0.84 -4.83
CA THR A 532 3.09 -1.66 -5.25
C THR A 532 2.53 -2.57 -4.14
N ARG A 533 3.24 -2.73 -3.02
CA ARG A 533 2.76 -3.45 -1.83
C ARG A 533 1.53 -2.83 -1.19
N THR A 534 1.30 -1.54 -1.41
CA THR A 534 0.09 -0.85 -0.95
C THR A 534 -1.16 -1.18 -1.76
N LEU A 535 -1.02 -1.95 -2.86
CA LEU A 535 -2.12 -2.39 -3.68
C LEU A 535 -2.73 -3.68 -3.14
N THR A 536 -4.00 -3.65 -2.82
CA THR A 536 -4.76 -4.77 -2.23
C THR A 536 -5.01 -5.93 -3.20
N SER A 537 -4.99 -5.65 -4.51
CA SER A 537 -5.20 -6.64 -5.56
C SER A 537 -3.87 -7.19 -6.08
N GLU A 538 -3.68 -8.49 -6.01
CA GLU A 538 -2.52 -9.18 -6.60
C GLU A 538 -2.44 -8.96 -8.13
N ARG A 539 -3.59 -8.93 -8.80
CA ARG A 539 -3.71 -8.63 -10.22
C ARG A 539 -3.21 -7.22 -10.54
N ASP A 540 -3.75 -6.21 -9.85
CA ASP A 540 -3.36 -4.81 -10.06
C ASP A 540 -1.90 -4.58 -9.70
N ARG A 541 -1.41 -5.25 -8.66
CA ARG A 541 -0.01 -5.22 -8.25
C ARG A 541 0.91 -5.78 -9.32
N LYS A 542 0.63 -6.99 -9.83
CA LYS A 542 1.41 -7.60 -10.92
C LYS A 542 1.42 -6.72 -12.16
N MET A 543 0.25 -6.26 -12.57
CA MET A 543 0.11 -5.40 -13.75
C MET A 543 0.87 -4.07 -13.59
N THR A 544 0.77 -3.43 -12.41
CA THR A 544 1.49 -2.18 -12.12
C THR A 544 3.01 -2.38 -12.15
N ILE A 545 3.52 -3.47 -11.55
CA ILE A 545 4.95 -3.82 -11.60
C ILE A 545 5.44 -3.99 -13.05
N LEU A 546 4.66 -4.64 -13.90
CA LEU A 546 5.01 -4.85 -15.31
C LEU A 546 4.99 -3.55 -16.13
N LEU A 547 4.18 -2.57 -15.74
CA LEU A 547 4.05 -1.29 -16.44
C LEU A 547 5.05 -0.22 -15.94
N THR A 548 5.46 -0.29 -14.69
CA THR A 548 6.36 0.70 -14.07
C THR A 548 7.66 0.94 -14.87
N PRO A 549 8.36 -0.05 -15.43
CA PRO A 549 9.61 0.18 -16.17
C PRO A 549 9.45 0.96 -17.50
N PHE A 550 8.24 1.10 -18.03
CA PHE A 550 7.97 1.96 -19.19
C PHE A 550 8.03 3.44 -18.83
N MET A 551 7.91 3.78 -17.54
CA MET A 551 8.10 5.15 -17.07
C MET A 551 9.59 5.52 -17.16
N SER A 552 9.85 6.74 -17.63
CA SER A 552 11.22 7.20 -17.82
C SER A 552 11.83 7.63 -16.49
N CYS A 553 12.66 6.79 -15.89
CA CYS A 553 13.36 7.14 -14.65
C CYS A 553 14.51 8.14 -14.88
N THR A 554 14.93 8.82 -13.81
CA THR A 554 15.98 9.86 -13.87
C THR A 554 17.32 9.35 -14.34
N ALA A 555 17.68 8.11 -14.08
CA ALA A 555 18.92 7.49 -14.57
C ALA A 555 19.01 7.41 -16.12
N LYS A 556 17.88 7.57 -16.82
CA LYS A 556 17.86 7.65 -18.28
C LYS A 556 18.15 9.08 -18.82
N LEU A 557 17.99 10.12 -17.98
CA LEU A 557 18.19 11.51 -18.39
C LEU A 557 19.60 11.82 -18.95
N PRO A 558 20.70 11.33 -18.37
CA PRO A 558 22.02 11.52 -18.95
C PRO A 558 22.13 11.01 -20.37
N ILE A 559 21.50 9.83 -20.68
CA ILE A 559 21.47 9.29 -22.03
C ILE A 559 20.77 10.25 -22.99
N TYR A 560 19.56 10.73 -22.58
CA TYR A 560 18.77 11.64 -23.41
C TYR A 560 19.53 12.96 -23.64
N SER A 561 20.09 13.55 -22.58
CA SER A 561 20.84 14.80 -22.67
C SER A 561 22.04 14.67 -23.57
N PHE A 562 22.80 13.59 -23.46
CA PHE A 562 23.98 13.33 -24.27
C PHE A 562 23.66 13.24 -25.76
N PHE A 563 22.68 12.39 -26.15
CA PHE A 563 22.31 12.22 -27.55
C PHE A 563 21.60 13.44 -28.12
N VAL A 564 20.74 14.08 -27.33
CA VAL A 564 20.02 15.28 -27.76
C VAL A 564 20.99 16.44 -28.01
N SER A 565 21.97 16.66 -27.12
CA SER A 565 22.97 17.70 -27.31
C SER A 565 23.89 17.42 -28.50
N SER A 566 24.23 16.16 -28.78
CA SER A 566 25.12 15.77 -29.86
C SER A 566 24.46 15.80 -31.25
N PHE A 567 23.19 15.36 -31.34
CA PHE A 567 22.52 15.17 -32.63
C PHE A 567 21.36 16.15 -32.89
N PHE A 568 20.71 16.68 -31.85
CA PHE A 568 19.49 17.52 -31.95
C PHE A 568 19.54 18.81 -31.13
N PRO A 569 20.59 19.65 -31.22
CA PRO A 569 20.76 20.76 -30.31
C PRO A 569 19.66 21.83 -30.39
N LYS A 570 18.99 21.97 -31.55
CA LYS A 570 17.94 22.98 -31.75
C LYS A 570 16.56 22.53 -31.21
N GLN A 571 16.33 21.23 -31.04
CA GLN A 571 15.03 20.65 -30.67
C GLN A 571 15.08 19.82 -29.38
N GLY A 572 16.14 19.98 -28.60
CA GLY A 572 16.45 19.14 -27.45
C GLY A 572 15.32 18.98 -26.45
N GLY A 573 14.72 20.08 -26.03
CA GLY A 573 13.61 20.03 -25.06
C GLY A 573 12.37 19.31 -25.58
N LEU A 574 12.05 19.47 -26.88
CA LEU A 574 10.89 18.83 -27.51
C LEU A 574 11.10 17.32 -27.65
N ILE A 575 12.31 16.88 -27.99
CA ILE A 575 12.65 15.44 -28.11
C ILE A 575 12.63 14.80 -26.73
N MET A 576 13.18 15.44 -25.70
CA MET A 576 13.13 14.93 -24.33
C MET A 576 11.68 14.77 -23.86
N ALA A 577 10.84 15.79 -24.04
CA ALA A 577 9.42 15.71 -23.71
C ALA A 577 8.73 14.62 -24.52
N GLY A 578 9.05 14.49 -25.81
CA GLY A 578 8.54 13.44 -26.70
C GLY A 578 8.88 12.04 -26.22
N LEU A 579 10.09 11.80 -25.70
CA LEU A 579 10.49 10.51 -25.13
C LEU A 579 9.68 10.16 -23.87
N TYR A 580 9.41 11.13 -23.00
CA TYR A 580 8.54 10.89 -21.84
C TYR A 580 7.12 10.53 -22.26
N VAL A 581 6.55 11.28 -23.21
CA VAL A 581 5.21 11.01 -23.74
C VAL A 581 5.18 9.64 -24.44
N LEU A 582 6.20 9.29 -25.20
CA LEU A 582 6.32 7.99 -25.87
C LEU A 582 6.31 6.85 -24.87
N GLY A 583 7.07 6.95 -23.77
CA GLY A 583 7.08 5.95 -22.69
C GLY A 583 5.69 5.74 -22.10
N ILE A 584 4.96 6.83 -21.81
CA ILE A 584 3.58 6.77 -21.30
C ILE A 584 2.65 6.09 -22.31
N VAL A 585 2.70 6.49 -23.59
CA VAL A 585 1.84 5.95 -24.65
C VAL A 585 2.10 4.45 -24.83
N ILE A 586 3.36 4.02 -24.91
CA ILE A 586 3.70 2.60 -25.00
C ILE A 586 3.22 1.86 -23.76
N GLY A 587 3.41 2.42 -22.55
CA GLY A 587 2.90 1.85 -21.32
C GLY A 587 1.38 1.64 -21.35
N ILE A 588 0.61 2.60 -21.86
CA ILE A 588 -0.85 2.50 -22.03
C ILE A 588 -1.21 1.40 -23.05
N LEU A 589 -0.53 1.34 -24.18
CA LEU A 589 -0.78 0.30 -25.20
C LEU A 589 -0.51 -1.11 -24.65
N ILE A 590 0.59 -1.28 -23.94
CA ILE A 590 0.93 -2.53 -23.29
C ILE A 590 -0.07 -2.86 -22.16
N ALA A 591 -0.57 -1.86 -21.43
CA ALA A 591 -1.62 -2.06 -20.43
C ALA A 591 -2.91 -2.62 -21.05
N PHE A 592 -3.33 -2.11 -22.23
CA PHE A 592 -4.46 -2.67 -22.96
C PHE A 592 -4.19 -4.11 -23.42
N LEU A 593 -2.98 -4.40 -23.88
CA LEU A 593 -2.57 -5.75 -24.26
C LEU A 593 -2.66 -6.71 -23.05
N TYR A 594 -2.13 -6.30 -21.90
CA TYR A 594 -2.17 -7.10 -20.67
C TYR A 594 -3.59 -7.32 -20.15
N LYS A 595 -4.44 -6.28 -20.19
CA LYS A 595 -5.86 -6.38 -19.81
C LYS A 595 -6.60 -7.43 -20.66
N GLY A 596 -6.30 -7.49 -21.96
CA GLY A 596 -6.96 -8.43 -22.88
C GLY A 596 -6.42 -9.86 -22.83
N THR A 597 -5.17 -10.06 -22.37
CA THR A 597 -4.47 -11.35 -22.44
C THR A 597 -4.18 -11.97 -21.08
N LEU A 598 -3.27 -11.35 -20.32
CA LEU A 598 -2.71 -11.90 -19.07
C LEU A 598 -3.59 -11.65 -17.84
N PHE A 599 -4.25 -10.49 -17.79
CA PHE A 599 -4.99 -10.02 -16.62
C PHE A 599 -6.45 -9.75 -16.95
N LYS A 600 -7.17 -10.78 -17.36
CA LYS A 600 -8.61 -10.71 -17.63
C LYS A 600 -9.39 -10.42 -16.34
N GLY A 601 -10.50 -9.69 -16.46
CA GLY A 601 -11.35 -9.30 -15.34
C GLY A 601 -11.34 -7.79 -15.09
N GLU A 602 -12.22 -7.34 -14.21
CA GLU A 602 -12.33 -5.93 -13.82
C GLU A 602 -11.36 -5.59 -12.69
N ALA A 603 -11.01 -4.31 -12.59
CA ALA A 603 -10.25 -3.80 -11.45
C ALA A 603 -11.08 -3.94 -10.16
N VAL A 604 -10.41 -4.32 -9.06
CA VAL A 604 -11.08 -4.46 -7.75
C VAL A 604 -11.89 -3.21 -7.43
N PRO A 605 -13.11 -3.36 -6.87
CA PRO A 605 -13.92 -2.22 -6.44
C PRO A 605 -13.12 -1.24 -5.58
N PHE A 606 -13.33 0.03 -5.85
CA PHE A 606 -12.65 1.11 -5.15
C PHE A 606 -13.60 1.67 -4.09
N VAL A 607 -13.49 1.13 -2.90
CA VAL A 607 -14.15 1.69 -1.73
C VAL A 607 -13.05 2.23 -0.83
N MET A 608 -13.03 3.53 -0.61
CA MET A 608 -11.98 4.19 0.16
C MET A 608 -12.55 5.39 0.92
N GLU A 609 -12.08 5.57 2.14
CA GLU A 609 -12.30 6.80 2.89
C GLU A 609 -11.26 7.85 2.48
N LEU A 610 -11.67 9.10 2.42
CA LEU A 610 -10.76 10.23 2.25
C LEU A 610 -10.39 10.75 3.65
N PRO A 611 -9.19 10.40 4.18
CA PRO A 611 -8.79 10.84 5.52
C PRO A 611 -8.65 12.36 5.58
N ASN A 612 -8.90 12.97 6.73
CA ASN A 612 -8.65 14.40 6.93
C ASN A 612 -7.17 14.73 6.68
N TYR A 613 -6.89 15.94 6.15
CA TYR A 613 -5.51 16.39 5.98
C TYR A 613 -4.83 16.60 7.33
N ARG A 614 -3.75 15.87 7.54
CA ARG A 614 -2.93 15.92 8.76
C ARG A 614 -1.46 16.16 8.39
N LEU A 615 -0.74 16.86 9.27
CA LEU A 615 0.71 16.95 9.15
C LEU A 615 1.33 15.72 9.82
N PRO A 616 2.22 15.01 9.12
CA PRO A 616 2.89 13.85 9.71
C PRO A 616 3.82 14.24 10.84
N GLY A 617 3.94 13.38 11.84
CA GLY A 617 4.88 13.57 12.93
C GLY A 617 6.33 13.45 12.44
N ALA A 618 7.16 14.45 12.73
CA ALA A 618 8.55 14.50 12.26
C ALA A 618 9.37 13.26 12.66
N LYS A 619 9.16 12.72 13.86
CA LYS A 619 9.82 11.51 14.35
C LYS A 619 9.47 10.28 13.51
N ASN A 620 8.20 10.12 13.16
CA ASN A 620 7.73 8.99 12.35
C ASN A 620 8.30 9.06 10.93
N VAL A 621 8.33 10.25 10.34
CA VAL A 621 8.93 10.48 9.01
C VAL A 621 10.41 10.11 9.01
N VAL A 622 11.19 10.59 9.99
CA VAL A 622 12.63 10.26 10.08
C VAL A 622 12.85 8.77 10.28
N GLN A 623 12.07 8.11 11.11
CA GLN A 623 12.17 6.67 11.33
C GLN A 623 11.86 5.89 10.03
N LEU A 624 10.78 6.24 9.33
CA LEU A 624 10.41 5.61 8.07
C LEU A 624 11.50 5.82 7.00
N LEU A 625 12.06 7.03 6.91
CA LEU A 625 13.17 7.31 5.99
C LEU A 625 14.41 6.46 6.30
N TRP A 626 14.75 6.30 7.57
CA TRP A 626 15.85 5.45 7.99
C TRP A 626 15.62 3.98 7.64
N GLU A 627 14.41 3.47 7.88
CA GLU A 627 14.04 2.09 7.52
C GLU A 627 14.15 1.87 6.00
N LYS A 628 13.62 2.80 5.19
CA LYS A 628 13.71 2.72 3.72
C LYS A 628 15.14 2.85 3.20
N ALA A 629 15.95 3.75 3.77
CA ALA A 629 17.35 3.90 3.43
C ALA A 629 18.17 2.66 3.78
N LYS A 630 17.98 2.11 4.98
CA LYS A 630 18.62 0.88 5.45
C LYS A 630 18.26 -0.32 4.56
N ASP A 631 16.97 -0.46 4.24
CA ASP A 631 16.48 -1.53 3.38
C ASP A 631 17.06 -1.45 1.96
N PHE A 632 17.15 -0.24 1.40
CA PHE A 632 17.79 0.00 0.11
C PHE A 632 19.29 -0.35 0.16
N LEU A 633 20.02 0.14 1.17
CA LEU A 633 21.46 -0.13 1.33
C LEU A 633 21.75 -1.63 1.45
N GLN A 634 21.06 -2.33 2.36
CA GLN A 634 21.31 -3.75 2.59
C GLN A 634 21.06 -4.61 1.35
N ARG A 635 20.06 -4.24 0.54
CA ARG A 635 19.62 -5.06 -0.61
C ARG A 635 20.33 -4.67 -1.90
N ALA A 636 20.43 -3.37 -2.16
CA ALA A 636 21.05 -2.89 -3.38
C ALA A 636 22.56 -3.16 -3.36
N PHE A 637 23.23 -2.92 -2.23
CA PHE A 637 24.67 -3.06 -2.10
C PHE A 637 25.17 -4.47 -2.50
N SER A 638 24.58 -5.53 -1.94
CA SER A 638 25.06 -6.91 -2.20
C SER A 638 24.89 -7.32 -3.67
N ILE A 639 23.73 -7.00 -4.26
CA ILE A 639 23.42 -7.39 -5.65
C ILE A 639 24.26 -6.57 -6.62
N ILE A 640 24.39 -5.28 -6.37
CA ILE A 640 25.15 -4.37 -7.21
C ILE A 640 26.62 -4.70 -7.14
N LEU A 641 27.18 -4.95 -5.93
CA LEU A 641 28.57 -5.33 -5.75
C LEU A 641 28.93 -6.58 -6.58
N ILE A 642 28.12 -7.64 -6.48
CA ILE A 642 28.34 -8.85 -7.26
C ILE A 642 28.28 -8.55 -8.76
N ALA A 643 27.30 -7.78 -9.17
CA ALA A 643 27.08 -7.49 -10.56
C ALA A 643 28.19 -6.57 -11.14
N THR A 644 28.69 -5.59 -10.38
CA THR A 644 29.83 -4.74 -10.81
C THR A 644 31.11 -5.53 -10.94
N ILE A 645 31.39 -6.44 -10.02
CA ILE A 645 32.54 -7.35 -10.11
C ILE A 645 32.43 -8.23 -11.36
N VAL A 646 31.27 -8.77 -11.67
CA VAL A 646 31.06 -9.59 -12.88
C VAL A 646 31.30 -8.78 -14.15
N VAL A 647 30.76 -7.55 -14.23
CA VAL A 647 30.98 -6.71 -15.42
C VAL A 647 32.42 -6.25 -15.52
N TRP A 648 33.07 -5.83 -14.41
CA TRP A 648 34.48 -5.53 -14.40
C TRP A 648 35.29 -6.71 -14.93
N PHE A 649 35.03 -7.95 -14.46
CA PHE A 649 35.71 -9.15 -14.92
C PHE A 649 35.53 -9.34 -16.44
N LEU A 650 34.31 -9.21 -16.97
CA LEU A 650 34.03 -9.34 -18.40
C LEU A 650 34.68 -8.25 -19.25
N GLN A 651 34.93 -7.07 -18.69
CA GLN A 651 35.58 -5.94 -19.36
C GLN A 651 37.12 -6.05 -19.31
N SER A 652 37.67 -6.60 -18.22
CA SER A 652 39.12 -6.63 -17.96
C SER A 652 39.85 -7.88 -18.48
N PHE A 653 39.10 -8.94 -18.81
CA PHE A 653 39.69 -10.19 -19.24
C PHE A 653 39.23 -10.65 -20.64
N ASP A 654 40.14 -11.32 -21.36
CA ASP A 654 39.83 -12.03 -22.62
C ASP A 654 39.25 -13.44 -22.35
N ILE A 655 38.90 -14.17 -23.41
CA ILE A 655 38.36 -15.56 -23.32
C ILE A 655 39.38 -16.53 -22.70
N HIS A 656 40.68 -16.20 -22.72
CA HIS A 656 41.75 -17.00 -22.16
C HIS A 656 42.14 -16.60 -20.72
N PHE A 657 41.35 -15.72 -20.10
CA PHE A 657 41.57 -15.17 -18.76
C PHE A 657 42.85 -14.33 -18.62
N ASN A 658 43.36 -13.74 -19.73
CA ASN A 658 44.42 -12.76 -19.66
C ASN A 658 43.81 -11.35 -19.49
N MET A 659 44.52 -10.51 -18.72
CA MET A 659 44.07 -9.11 -18.55
C MET A 659 44.34 -8.35 -19.86
N VAL A 660 43.31 -7.68 -20.39
CA VAL A 660 43.38 -6.97 -21.66
C VAL A 660 43.68 -5.49 -21.46
N THR A 661 44.57 -4.97 -22.30
CA THR A 661 44.89 -3.54 -22.37
C THR A 661 44.00 -2.79 -23.33
N ASN A 662 43.35 -3.49 -24.28
CA ASN A 662 42.42 -2.91 -25.24
C ASN A 662 41.01 -3.50 -25.02
N SER A 663 40.03 -2.63 -24.79
CA SER A 663 38.63 -3.02 -24.54
C SER A 663 38.04 -3.89 -25.68
N ALA A 664 38.58 -3.83 -26.89
CA ALA A 664 38.13 -4.63 -28.04
C ALA A 664 38.36 -6.13 -27.88
N ASP A 665 39.36 -6.51 -27.08
CA ASP A 665 39.75 -7.90 -26.88
C ASP A 665 39.09 -8.56 -25.67
N SER A 666 38.21 -7.80 -24.97
CA SER A 666 37.50 -8.25 -23.76
C SER A 666 36.44 -9.30 -24.06
N MET A 667 36.13 -10.14 -23.08
CA MET A 667 34.99 -11.06 -23.14
C MET A 667 33.68 -10.31 -23.44
N LEU A 668 33.48 -9.12 -22.85
CA LEU A 668 32.28 -8.33 -23.08
C LEU A 668 32.20 -7.83 -24.53
N ALA A 669 33.31 -7.45 -25.16
CA ALA A 669 33.35 -7.10 -26.58
C ALA A 669 32.99 -8.31 -27.47
N SER A 670 33.49 -9.49 -27.15
CA SER A 670 33.18 -10.74 -27.88
C SER A 670 31.68 -11.08 -27.78
N ILE A 671 31.08 -11.01 -26.60
CA ILE A 671 29.64 -11.19 -26.40
C ILE A 671 28.84 -10.16 -27.16
N SER A 672 29.26 -8.91 -27.10
CA SER A 672 28.60 -7.78 -27.82
C SER A 672 28.66 -7.96 -29.32
N GLY A 673 29.81 -8.44 -29.84
CA GLY A 673 30.00 -8.76 -31.27
C GLY A 673 29.05 -9.86 -31.75
N PHE A 674 28.77 -10.86 -30.91
CA PHE A 674 27.80 -11.92 -31.23
C PHE A 674 26.35 -11.40 -31.27
N ILE A 675 26.03 -10.41 -30.43
CA ILE A 675 24.69 -9.82 -30.34
C ILE A 675 24.46 -8.72 -31.39
N SER A 676 25.52 -8.03 -31.81
CA SER A 676 25.44 -6.84 -32.68
C SER A 676 24.67 -7.04 -34.01
N PRO A 677 24.63 -8.22 -34.67
CA PRO A 677 23.86 -8.42 -35.87
C PRO A 677 22.35 -8.23 -35.66
N ILE A 678 21.83 -8.53 -34.46
CA ILE A 678 20.41 -8.33 -34.13
C ILE A 678 20.05 -6.84 -34.17
N PHE A 679 21.02 -5.97 -33.82
CA PHE A 679 20.86 -4.53 -33.78
C PHE A 679 21.20 -3.85 -35.11
N ALA A 680 21.76 -4.56 -36.07
CA ALA A 680 22.07 -4.03 -37.42
C ALA A 680 20.81 -3.48 -38.15
N LEU A 681 19.65 -4.11 -37.95
CA LEU A 681 18.35 -3.67 -38.50
C LEU A 681 17.87 -2.32 -37.90
N LEU A 682 18.43 -1.90 -36.78
CA LEU A 682 18.16 -0.62 -36.12
C LEU A 682 19.19 0.47 -36.48
N GLY A 683 20.16 0.16 -37.35
CA GLY A 683 21.33 1.01 -37.58
C GLY A 683 22.34 1.01 -36.46
N LEU A 684 22.28 0.02 -35.56
CA LEU A 684 23.06 -0.07 -34.29
C LEU A 684 23.97 -1.31 -34.27
N GLY A 685 24.45 -1.77 -35.44
CA GLY A 685 25.22 -3.01 -35.62
C GLY A 685 26.67 -2.96 -35.11
N ASP A 686 27.10 -1.92 -34.39
CA ASP A 686 28.44 -1.79 -33.82
C ASP A 686 28.52 -2.46 -32.45
N TRP A 687 29.52 -3.32 -32.24
CA TRP A 687 29.74 -4.01 -30.96
C TRP A 687 29.90 -3.04 -29.77
N ARG A 688 30.48 -1.85 -30.00
CA ARG A 688 30.68 -0.81 -28.97
C ARG A 688 29.36 -0.31 -28.42
N ILE A 689 28.34 -0.16 -29.28
CA ILE A 689 26.99 0.22 -28.85
C ILE A 689 26.36 -0.93 -28.02
N CYS A 690 26.48 -2.16 -28.47
CA CYS A 690 25.97 -3.31 -27.72
C CYS A 690 26.66 -3.44 -26.35
N THR A 691 27.98 -3.21 -26.28
CA THR A 691 28.75 -3.20 -25.02
C THR A 691 28.18 -2.13 -24.06
N SER A 692 27.91 -0.94 -24.55
CA SER A 692 27.35 0.15 -23.74
C SER A 692 25.93 -0.18 -23.23
N LEU A 693 25.09 -0.81 -24.07
CA LEU A 693 23.74 -1.23 -23.67
C LEU A 693 23.76 -2.34 -22.62
N ILE A 694 24.72 -3.29 -22.72
CA ILE A 694 24.90 -4.34 -21.70
C ILE A 694 25.38 -3.72 -20.38
N SER A 695 26.37 -2.81 -20.43
CA SER A 695 26.80 -2.05 -19.25
C SER A 695 25.64 -1.26 -18.62
N GLY A 696 24.76 -0.69 -19.45
CA GLY A 696 23.57 0.03 -19.03
C GLY A 696 22.46 -0.85 -18.39
N ILE A 697 22.56 -2.17 -18.43
CA ILE A 697 21.70 -3.04 -17.60
C ILE A 697 22.14 -2.96 -16.13
N MET A 698 23.41 -2.74 -15.87
CA MET A 698 23.91 -2.53 -14.51
C MET A 698 23.39 -1.21 -13.94
N ALA A 699 23.78 -0.13 -14.58
CA ALA A 699 23.39 1.24 -14.24
C ALA A 699 23.17 2.00 -15.55
N LYS A 700 22.03 2.67 -15.70
CA LYS A 700 21.63 3.29 -16.97
C LYS A 700 22.61 4.41 -17.40
N GLU A 701 23.15 5.15 -16.45
CA GLU A 701 24.15 6.19 -16.67
C GLU A 701 25.45 5.67 -17.29
N SER A 702 25.81 4.41 -17.02
CA SER A 702 27.02 3.78 -17.58
C SER A 702 26.98 3.66 -19.11
N VAL A 703 25.82 3.75 -19.74
CA VAL A 703 25.72 3.78 -21.21
C VAL A 703 26.55 4.93 -21.78
N VAL A 704 26.40 6.12 -21.24
CA VAL A 704 27.08 7.32 -21.77
C VAL A 704 28.59 7.26 -21.53
N SER A 705 29.01 6.92 -20.32
CA SER A 705 30.44 6.82 -19.99
C SER A 705 31.12 5.72 -20.82
N THR A 706 30.51 4.56 -21.01
CA THR A 706 31.03 3.50 -21.87
C THR A 706 31.13 3.95 -23.32
N LEU A 707 30.13 4.63 -23.85
CA LEU A 707 30.17 5.17 -25.22
C LEU A 707 31.26 6.23 -25.39
N GLN A 708 31.43 7.14 -24.43
CA GLN A 708 32.47 8.16 -24.50
C GLN A 708 33.88 7.55 -24.51
N VAL A 709 34.12 6.50 -23.72
CA VAL A 709 35.38 5.78 -23.70
C VAL A 709 35.62 5.03 -25.00
N LEU A 710 34.66 4.22 -25.47
CA LEU A 710 34.81 3.37 -26.65
C LEU A 710 34.87 4.13 -27.98
N PHE A 711 34.26 5.31 -28.05
CA PHE A 711 34.30 6.18 -29.24
C PHE A 711 35.25 7.37 -29.12
N SER A 712 36.07 7.40 -28.06
CA SER A 712 37.02 8.50 -27.79
C SER A 712 36.38 9.90 -27.91
N GLY A 713 35.15 10.04 -27.45
CA GLY A 713 34.38 11.29 -27.45
C GLY A 713 33.72 11.68 -28.79
N ASN A 714 33.99 10.99 -29.90
CA ASN A 714 33.51 11.39 -31.24
C ASN A 714 32.41 10.47 -31.78
N ILE A 715 31.29 10.31 -31.06
CA ILE A 715 30.19 9.46 -31.41
C ILE A 715 29.41 9.97 -32.64
N ALA A 716 29.37 11.28 -32.85
CA ALA A 716 28.63 11.90 -33.95
C ALA A 716 29.26 11.63 -35.34
N SER A 717 30.50 11.14 -35.42
CA SER A 717 31.13 10.72 -36.67
C SER A 717 30.77 9.29 -37.09
N VAL A 718 30.21 8.49 -36.20
CA VAL A 718 29.95 7.07 -36.42
C VAL A 718 28.46 6.76 -36.50
N LEU A 719 27.65 7.45 -35.70
CA LEU A 719 26.19 7.28 -35.69
C LEU A 719 25.50 8.34 -36.52
N THR A 720 24.52 7.91 -37.34
CA THR A 720 23.62 8.84 -38.01
C THR A 720 22.54 9.36 -37.05
N PRO A 721 21.89 10.52 -37.33
CA PRO A 721 20.76 11.01 -36.54
C PRO A 721 19.62 10.01 -36.43
N LEU A 722 19.39 9.23 -37.47
CA LEU A 722 18.40 8.15 -37.50
C LEU A 722 18.75 7.02 -36.50
N ALA A 723 20.01 6.56 -36.54
CA ALA A 723 20.52 5.55 -35.60
C ALA A 723 20.49 6.06 -34.15
N ALA A 724 20.84 7.33 -33.93
CA ALA A 724 20.74 7.98 -32.62
C ALA A 724 19.31 8.03 -32.09
N SER A 725 18.32 8.32 -32.97
CA SER A 725 16.90 8.27 -32.62
C SER A 725 16.43 6.86 -32.22
N SER A 726 16.86 5.85 -32.98
CA SER A 726 16.58 4.44 -32.68
C SER A 726 17.18 4.00 -31.34
N LEU A 727 18.41 4.44 -31.05
CA LEU A 727 19.11 4.15 -29.81
C LEU A 727 18.45 4.85 -28.59
N LEU A 728 17.98 6.10 -28.75
CA LEU A 728 17.23 6.81 -27.74
C LEU A 728 15.94 6.07 -27.35
N VAL A 729 15.17 5.64 -28.36
CA VAL A 729 13.92 4.90 -28.13
C VAL A 729 14.18 3.51 -27.53
N PHE A 730 15.23 2.82 -28.03
CA PHE A 730 15.63 1.55 -27.43
C PHE A 730 16.03 1.73 -25.97
N SER A 731 16.86 2.74 -25.67
CA SER A 731 17.33 3.05 -24.31
C SER A 731 16.20 3.47 -23.35
N LEU A 732 15.12 4.07 -23.89
CA LEU A 732 13.91 4.38 -23.13
C LEU A 732 13.22 3.12 -22.63
N LEU A 733 13.08 2.10 -23.48
CA LEU A 733 12.14 0.98 -23.27
C LEU A 733 12.83 -0.33 -22.83
N TYR A 734 14.15 -0.52 -23.09
CA TYR A 734 14.81 -1.78 -22.81
C TYR A 734 14.91 -2.11 -21.32
N SER A 735 15.33 -3.34 -21.03
CA SER A 735 15.43 -3.94 -19.69
C SER A 735 15.75 -2.93 -18.58
N PRO A 736 15.04 -2.94 -17.45
CA PRO A 736 15.38 -2.09 -16.31
C PRO A 736 16.77 -2.45 -15.74
N CYS A 737 17.31 -1.61 -14.87
CA CYS A 737 18.60 -1.88 -14.22
C CYS A 737 18.52 -3.11 -13.29
N VAL A 738 19.69 -3.71 -13.00
CA VAL A 738 19.80 -4.91 -12.15
C VAL A 738 19.08 -4.73 -10.81
N ALA A 739 19.17 -3.56 -10.19
CA ALA A 739 18.48 -3.24 -8.94
C ALA A 739 16.95 -3.33 -9.08
N ALA A 740 16.40 -2.84 -10.19
CA ALA A 740 14.97 -2.94 -10.47
C ALA A 740 14.54 -4.38 -10.77
N ILE A 741 15.34 -5.15 -11.53
CA ILE A 741 15.11 -6.58 -11.78
C ILE A 741 15.11 -7.37 -10.46
N ALA A 742 16.05 -7.07 -9.56
CA ALA A 742 16.11 -7.66 -8.23
C ALA A 742 14.88 -7.34 -7.38
N SER A 743 14.35 -6.10 -7.47
CA SER A 743 13.11 -5.72 -6.82
C SER A 743 11.91 -6.49 -7.37
N VAL A 744 11.82 -6.63 -8.71
CA VAL A 744 10.78 -7.46 -9.36
C VAL A 744 10.89 -8.93 -8.94
N LYS A 745 12.13 -9.48 -8.87
CA LYS A 745 12.37 -10.85 -8.39
C LYS A 745 11.82 -11.06 -6.98
N ARG A 746 12.00 -10.10 -6.13
CA ARG A 746 11.50 -10.16 -4.74
C ARG A 746 9.99 -10.11 -4.66
N GLU A 747 9.36 -9.25 -5.46
CA GLU A 747 7.91 -9.03 -5.41
C GLU A 747 7.11 -10.11 -6.15
N LEU A 748 7.63 -10.63 -7.26
CA LEU A 748 6.91 -11.56 -8.13
C LEU A 748 7.63 -12.91 -8.35
N GLY A 749 8.88 -13.03 -7.87
CA GLY A 749 9.71 -14.23 -8.07
C GLY A 749 10.57 -14.19 -9.32
N GLY A 750 11.50 -15.18 -9.42
CA GLY A 750 12.56 -15.20 -10.45
C GLY A 750 12.03 -15.31 -11.88
N LYS A 751 10.98 -16.11 -12.10
CA LYS A 751 10.40 -16.30 -13.43
C LYS A 751 9.86 -14.99 -14.01
N TRP A 752 9.15 -14.19 -13.19
CA TRP A 752 8.65 -12.89 -13.60
C TRP A 752 9.75 -11.86 -13.84
N ALA A 753 10.80 -11.86 -13.02
CA ALA A 753 11.92 -10.94 -13.18
C ALA A 753 12.65 -11.14 -14.52
N ILE A 754 12.95 -12.40 -14.88
CA ILE A 754 13.53 -12.74 -16.18
C ILE A 754 12.55 -12.40 -17.31
N GLY A 755 11.27 -12.75 -17.16
CA GLY A 755 10.22 -12.45 -18.13
C GLY A 755 10.12 -10.96 -18.42
N VAL A 756 10.13 -10.09 -17.39
CA VAL A 756 10.11 -8.62 -17.53
C VAL A 756 11.32 -8.13 -18.31
N ALA A 757 12.52 -8.57 -17.93
CA ALA A 757 13.77 -8.14 -18.59
C ALA A 757 13.78 -8.47 -20.08
N LEU A 758 13.44 -9.73 -20.43
CA LEU A 758 13.40 -10.17 -21.83
C LEU A 758 12.29 -9.50 -22.61
N TRP A 759 11.08 -9.43 -22.05
CA TRP A 759 9.91 -8.83 -22.71
C TRP A 759 10.12 -7.35 -23.03
N GLN A 760 10.73 -6.60 -22.11
CA GLN A 760 11.05 -5.20 -22.35
C GLN A 760 12.11 -5.02 -23.45
N CYS A 761 13.13 -5.89 -23.53
CA CYS A 761 14.07 -5.87 -24.64
C CYS A 761 13.37 -6.10 -25.98
N VAL A 762 12.41 -7.04 -26.04
CA VAL A 762 11.63 -7.32 -27.25
C VAL A 762 10.78 -6.11 -27.67
N ILE A 763 10.06 -5.50 -26.72
CA ILE A 763 9.26 -4.29 -26.99
C ILE A 763 10.17 -3.14 -27.43
N ALA A 764 11.27 -2.92 -26.74
CA ALA A 764 12.23 -1.86 -27.08
C ALA A 764 12.77 -2.04 -28.51
N TRP A 765 13.10 -3.27 -28.88
CA TRP A 765 13.58 -3.60 -30.23
C TRP A 765 12.51 -3.32 -31.30
N ILE A 766 11.27 -3.78 -31.08
CA ILE A 766 10.15 -3.58 -32.01
C ILE A 766 9.86 -2.08 -32.20
N VAL A 767 9.76 -1.33 -31.11
CA VAL A 767 9.44 0.10 -31.16
C VAL A 767 10.58 0.90 -31.82
N ALA A 768 11.85 0.58 -31.47
CA ALA A 768 13.00 1.21 -32.09
C ALA A 768 13.09 0.88 -33.59
N PHE A 769 12.75 -0.35 -34.00
CA PHE A 769 12.67 -0.75 -35.42
C PHE A 769 11.60 0.03 -36.16
N ILE A 770 10.41 0.21 -35.57
CA ILE A 770 9.34 1.03 -36.17
C ILE A 770 9.83 2.48 -36.36
N VAL A 771 10.51 3.06 -35.35
CA VAL A 771 11.05 4.41 -35.42
C VAL A 771 12.13 4.51 -36.51
N HIS A 772 13.02 3.52 -36.62
CA HIS A 772 14.02 3.45 -37.66
C HIS A 772 13.38 3.41 -39.07
N LEU A 773 12.35 2.58 -39.23
CA LEU A 773 11.64 2.42 -40.51
C LEU A 773 10.89 3.69 -40.90
N ILE A 774 10.20 4.35 -39.96
CA ILE A 774 9.53 5.64 -40.19
C ILE A 774 10.55 6.72 -40.52
N GLY A 775 11.66 6.81 -39.77
CA GLY A 775 12.69 7.82 -40.02
C GLY A 775 13.36 7.65 -41.37
N SER A 776 13.65 6.40 -41.81
CA SER A 776 14.18 6.13 -43.14
C SER A 776 13.16 6.47 -44.25
N ALA A 777 11.87 6.22 -44.04
CA ALA A 777 10.81 6.59 -44.98
C ALA A 777 10.62 8.12 -45.10
N VAL A 778 10.87 8.88 -44.03
CA VAL A 778 10.83 10.36 -44.02
C VAL A 778 12.13 10.99 -44.57
N GLY A 779 13.15 10.18 -44.88
CA GLY A 779 14.42 10.65 -45.42
C GLY A 779 15.38 11.20 -44.35
N MET A 780 15.25 10.83 -43.09
CA MET A 780 16.30 11.06 -42.11
C MET A 780 17.48 10.11 -42.41
N VAL A 781 18.63 10.67 -42.75
CA VAL A 781 19.87 9.91 -42.99
C VAL A 781 20.83 10.03 -41.81
#